data_1479f0976ecdf86b4d6d92314904cda7
#
_entry.id   1479f0976ecdf86b4d6d92314904cda7
#
_cell.length_a   1.000
_cell.length_b   1.000
_cell.length_c   1.000
_cell.angle_alpha   90.00
_cell.angle_beta   90.00
_cell.angle_gamma   90.00
#
_symmetry.space_group_name_H-M   'P 1'
#
loop_
_entity.id
_entity.type
_entity.pdbx_description
1 polymer ?
#
loop_
_entity_poly.entity_id
_entity_poly.type
_entity_poly.pdbx_seq_one_letter_code
_entity_poly.pdbx_strand_id
1 'polypeptide(L)'
;GTGAGVVPLGDLDDIDQMCAPGEQPSTTADWSAWAPKLIHTAAGPKVETAFTRLTGNSPVMLAGMTPTTVDPEIVSAAANAGYWAELAGGGQVTEPVFAKHLAQLREQLEPGRTAKFNAMFMDRYLWNLHFGAQRIVTKARQSGAPIDGVVITAGIPELDEAPELIAELQGAGFRYIAFKPGTTTQIASVLAIARVLEDTDTTVIMQVEDGHAGGHHSWETLSDLLLATYADIREQSNVVLCVGGGIGTPDKAADYITGQWSVEHGVPAMPVDGVLTGTAAMTAKEARTTESVKDLLVATDGVPVEDNDGWVGRGKSNGGMTSGMSHLRADLYEIDNAAARCARLIMEVEGDSARVAARRDELIEAMNQTAKPYFGDLEDMTYAQVVNRFVELSFPFVDPSWQQRFWELLQRVEARLSDADHGPVATMFASVDEVSDAKATADKLLSAFPEAEKFYLTAQDVAWFVALCRKYPKPMGFVPRLDDDLLRWWGQDSLWQTQDPRYTADQVRIIPGPMSVRGIKSKNEPIAELLGRFDAEVRAQVAEVASEEKERVSRLASAENDEELLRAVPFISWMGHLIDNPANLLDRDAVDIEFDEVDGKRTATLRIKLDTYWDDAPDSVAQASFAVRELTFPLLLTDALADGGVPVIDQERLPDAMFAQLAGTAGVGNTAVTGEKITDLPTIESSERSESGEAHYSFTLSADLGADHTSVTGTALGSQSDLIVPDALLGPCWPAIYAALGSAPVSY
;
A
#
# COMPACT_ATOMS: atom_id res chain seq x y z
N GLY A 1 3.84 -30.32 -3.28
CA GLY A 1 4.97 -30.32 -2.38
C GLY A 1 6.13 -29.63 -3.05
N THR A 2 6.26 -28.35 -2.91
CA THR A 2 7.51 -27.65 -3.20
C THR A 2 8.01 -27.16 -1.85
N GLY A 3 9.01 -27.87 -1.32
CA GLY A 3 9.76 -27.40 -0.18
C GLY A 3 10.30 -26.02 -0.46
N ALA A 4 10.10 -25.11 0.46
CA ALA A 4 10.89 -23.91 0.53
C ALA A 4 12.34 -24.36 0.59
N GLY A 5 13.07 -24.18 -0.49
CA GLY A 5 14.50 -24.39 -0.50
C GLY A 5 15.08 -23.39 0.50
N VAL A 6 15.69 -23.91 1.54
CA VAL A 6 16.64 -23.14 2.33
C VAL A 6 17.75 -22.80 1.34
N VAL A 7 17.78 -21.56 0.89
CA VAL A 7 18.95 -21.03 0.17
C VAL A 7 20.08 -21.09 1.18
N PRO A 8 21.18 -21.82 0.91
CA PRO A 8 22.35 -21.74 1.77
C PRO A 8 22.75 -20.27 1.78
N LEU A 9 22.87 -19.70 2.98
CA LEU A 9 23.50 -18.41 3.18
C LEU A 9 24.86 -18.49 2.50
N GLY A 10 25.04 -17.74 1.42
CA GLY A 10 26.33 -17.43 0.85
C GLY A 10 27.19 -16.71 1.89
N ASP A 11 28.43 -16.45 1.57
CA ASP A 11 29.35 -15.74 2.47
C ASP A 11 28.71 -14.46 3.01
N LEU A 12 29.05 -14.10 4.26
CA LEU A 12 28.52 -12.92 4.96
C LEU A 12 28.64 -11.61 4.15
N ASP A 13 29.55 -11.55 3.21
CA ASP A 13 29.75 -10.43 2.28
C ASP A 13 28.55 -10.23 1.31
N ASP A 14 27.77 -11.27 1.03
CA ASP A 14 26.56 -11.16 0.20
C ASP A 14 25.39 -10.55 0.96
N ILE A 15 25.36 -10.65 2.28
CA ILE A 15 24.30 -10.07 3.14
C ILE A 15 24.45 -8.54 3.19
N ASP A 16 25.67 -8.04 3.28
CA ASP A 16 25.94 -6.60 3.29
C ASP A 16 25.56 -5.92 1.96
N GLN A 17 25.64 -6.66 0.82
CA GLN A 17 25.15 -6.15 -0.46
C GLN A 17 23.62 -6.21 -0.59
N MET A 18 22.95 -7.15 0.05
CA MET A 18 21.49 -7.26 0.05
C MET A 18 20.83 -6.32 1.06
N CYS A 19 21.57 -5.89 2.08
CA CYS A 19 21.12 -4.99 3.14
C CYS A 19 21.72 -3.58 3.01
N ALA A 20 22.33 -3.23 1.88
CA ALA A 20 22.73 -1.85 1.64
C ALA A 20 21.44 -1.00 1.72
N PRO A 21 21.33 -0.07 2.68
CA PRO A 21 20.21 0.85 2.71
C PRO A 21 20.21 1.58 1.37
N GLY A 22 19.06 1.59 0.68
CA GLY A 22 18.86 2.47 -0.46
C GLY A 22 19.30 3.88 -0.04
N GLU A 23 19.94 4.60 -0.92
CA GLU A 23 20.33 5.99 -0.66
C GLU A 23 19.11 6.70 -0.08
N GLN A 24 19.23 7.23 1.15
CA GLN A 24 18.15 8.04 1.71
C GLN A 24 17.93 9.22 0.77
N PRO A 25 16.67 9.60 0.50
CA PRO A 25 16.39 10.72 -0.39
C PRO A 25 17.20 11.93 0.07
N SER A 26 17.92 12.53 -0.86
CA SER A 26 18.70 13.73 -0.57
C SER A 26 17.78 14.78 0.07
N THR A 27 18.15 15.31 1.23
CA THR A 27 17.43 16.41 1.87
C THR A 27 17.43 17.69 1.03
N THR A 28 18.26 17.74 -0.02
CA THR A 28 18.39 18.83 -0.99
C THR A 28 17.67 18.55 -2.30
N ALA A 29 17.01 17.40 -2.45
CA ALA A 29 16.29 17.08 -3.68
C ALA A 29 15.11 18.03 -3.87
N ASP A 30 15.02 18.65 -5.03
CA ASP A 30 13.90 19.50 -5.43
C ASP A 30 12.86 18.67 -6.20
N TRP A 31 11.73 18.42 -5.56
CA TRP A 31 10.59 17.72 -6.15
C TRP A 31 9.47 18.67 -6.63
N SER A 32 9.74 19.97 -6.71
CA SER A 32 8.77 21.00 -7.12
C SER A 32 8.22 20.79 -8.54
N ALA A 33 9.01 20.16 -9.41
CA ALA A 33 8.57 19.79 -10.76
C ALA A 33 7.37 18.84 -10.76
N TRP A 34 7.20 18.05 -9.70
CA TRP A 34 6.13 17.08 -9.52
C TRP A 34 4.97 17.61 -8.67
N ALA A 35 5.09 18.82 -8.14
CA ALA A 35 4.06 19.45 -7.32
C ALA A 35 2.74 19.56 -8.09
N PRO A 36 1.60 19.22 -7.45
CA PRO A 36 0.29 19.38 -8.06
C PRO A 36 -0.01 20.87 -8.29
N LYS A 37 -0.75 21.16 -9.36
CA LYS A 37 -1.14 22.53 -9.71
C LYS A 37 -2.65 22.67 -9.74
N LEU A 38 -3.17 23.82 -9.34
CA LEU A 38 -4.55 24.18 -9.58
C LEU A 38 -4.69 24.86 -10.94
N ILE A 39 -5.47 24.23 -11.82
CA ILE A 39 -5.81 24.81 -13.11
C ILE A 39 -7.30 25.21 -13.12
N HIS A 40 -7.58 26.38 -13.69
CA HIS A 40 -8.96 26.86 -13.84
C HIS A 40 -9.55 26.38 -15.15
N THR A 41 -10.66 25.63 -15.07
CA THR A 41 -11.41 25.15 -16.21
C THR A 41 -12.81 25.78 -16.24
N ALA A 42 -13.53 25.65 -17.36
CA ALA A 42 -14.92 26.13 -17.45
C ALA A 42 -15.85 25.43 -16.42
N ALA A 43 -15.48 24.24 -15.94
CA ALA A 43 -16.24 23.50 -14.94
C ALA A 43 -15.76 23.77 -13.49
N GLY A 44 -14.84 24.73 -13.31
CA GLY A 44 -14.25 25.05 -12.01
C GLY A 44 -12.77 24.64 -11.87
N PRO A 45 -12.18 24.86 -10.69
CA PRO A 45 -10.79 24.51 -10.45
C PRO A 45 -10.59 22.98 -10.41
N LYS A 46 -9.51 22.51 -11.04
CA LYS A 46 -9.08 21.11 -11.03
C LYS A 46 -7.63 21.01 -10.61
N VAL A 47 -7.29 19.89 -9.98
CA VAL A 47 -5.91 19.53 -9.67
C VAL A 47 -5.27 18.92 -10.91
N GLU A 48 -4.12 19.42 -11.29
CA GLU A 48 -3.28 18.89 -12.36
C GLU A 48 -2.09 18.15 -11.76
N THR A 49 -1.92 16.89 -12.12
CA THR A 49 -0.76 16.02 -11.85
C THR A 49 -0.37 15.31 -13.14
N ALA A 50 0.69 14.51 -13.14
CA ALA A 50 1.01 13.65 -14.29
C ALA A 50 -0.13 12.66 -14.59
N PHE A 51 -0.79 12.11 -13.57
CA PHE A 51 -1.92 11.21 -13.74
C PHE A 51 -3.13 11.90 -14.40
N THR A 52 -3.49 13.09 -13.94
CA THR A 52 -4.64 13.81 -14.49
C THR A 52 -4.41 14.29 -15.92
N ARG A 53 -3.16 14.67 -16.25
CA ARG A 53 -2.78 15.00 -17.65
C ARG A 53 -2.87 13.78 -18.56
N LEU A 54 -2.43 12.61 -18.07
CA LEU A 54 -2.45 11.37 -18.86
C LEU A 54 -3.87 10.87 -19.10
N THR A 55 -4.72 10.89 -18.07
CA THR A 55 -6.02 10.17 -18.08
C THR A 55 -7.22 11.07 -18.28
N GLY A 56 -7.11 12.35 -17.97
CA GLY A 56 -8.24 13.28 -17.90
C GLY A 56 -9.16 13.06 -16.69
N ASN A 57 -8.86 12.11 -15.80
CA ASN A 57 -9.60 11.84 -14.58
C ASN A 57 -9.08 12.68 -13.40
N SER A 58 -9.86 12.74 -12.31
CA SER A 58 -9.41 13.24 -11.01
C SER A 58 -8.20 12.46 -10.51
N PRO A 59 -7.31 13.04 -9.67
CA PRO A 59 -6.22 12.30 -9.04
C PRO A 59 -6.71 11.29 -7.98
N VAL A 60 -7.99 11.32 -7.62
CA VAL A 60 -8.63 10.34 -6.73
C VAL A 60 -9.23 9.21 -7.54
N MET A 61 -8.98 7.97 -7.16
CA MET A 61 -9.35 6.77 -7.91
C MET A 61 -10.19 5.82 -7.05
N LEU A 62 -11.11 5.09 -7.70
CA LEU A 62 -11.78 3.93 -7.12
C LEU A 62 -10.98 2.66 -7.44
N ALA A 63 -10.41 2.05 -6.41
CA ALA A 63 -9.62 0.83 -6.54
C ALA A 63 -10.47 -0.39 -6.89
N GLY A 64 -9.88 -1.35 -7.61
CA GLY A 64 -10.49 -2.64 -7.88
C GLY A 64 -10.52 -3.52 -6.63
N MET A 65 -11.71 -3.96 -6.21
CA MET A 65 -11.93 -4.75 -4.99
C MET A 65 -12.96 -5.84 -5.20
N THR A 66 -12.65 -7.06 -4.82
CA THR A 66 -13.63 -8.15 -4.76
C THR A 66 -14.24 -8.22 -3.35
N PRO A 67 -15.56 -8.18 -3.17
CA PRO A 67 -16.60 -8.14 -4.22
C PRO A 67 -17.07 -6.74 -4.62
N THR A 68 -16.64 -5.67 -3.96
CA THR A 68 -17.25 -4.33 -4.01
C THR A 68 -17.34 -3.76 -5.43
N THR A 69 -16.25 -3.85 -6.22
CA THR A 69 -16.21 -3.29 -7.58
C THR A 69 -16.29 -4.37 -8.67
N VAL A 70 -16.83 -5.53 -8.34
CA VAL A 70 -17.16 -6.57 -9.34
C VAL A 70 -18.37 -6.18 -10.15
N ASP A 71 -19.31 -5.51 -9.51
CA ASP A 71 -20.54 -5.06 -10.14
C ASP A 71 -20.35 -3.74 -10.88
N PRO A 72 -20.89 -3.62 -12.10
CA PRO A 72 -20.75 -2.43 -12.92
C PRO A 72 -21.35 -1.16 -12.35
N GLU A 73 -22.34 -1.24 -11.47
CA GLU A 73 -23.08 -0.11 -10.94
C GLU A 73 -22.18 0.92 -10.24
N ILE A 74 -21.36 0.48 -9.27
CA ILE A 74 -20.45 1.37 -8.55
C ILE A 74 -19.32 1.88 -9.45
N VAL A 75 -18.82 1.02 -10.37
CA VAL A 75 -17.75 1.37 -11.31
C VAL A 75 -18.24 2.43 -12.30
N SER A 76 -19.45 2.24 -12.86
CA SER A 76 -20.05 3.19 -13.80
C SER A 76 -20.36 4.53 -13.13
N ALA A 77 -20.90 4.51 -11.91
CA ALA A 77 -21.20 5.72 -11.17
C ALA A 77 -19.94 6.56 -10.89
N ALA A 78 -18.84 5.92 -10.48
CA ALA A 78 -17.57 6.60 -10.28
C ALA A 78 -16.97 7.12 -11.61
N ALA A 79 -16.98 6.31 -12.67
CA ALA A 79 -16.45 6.70 -13.97
C ALA A 79 -17.24 7.88 -14.59
N ASN A 80 -18.58 7.87 -14.49
CA ASN A 80 -19.45 8.96 -14.96
C ASN A 80 -19.18 10.27 -14.23
N ALA A 81 -18.82 10.19 -12.93
CA ALA A 81 -18.42 11.34 -12.14
C ALA A 81 -17.00 11.86 -12.44
N GLY A 82 -16.25 11.21 -13.33
CA GLY A 82 -14.92 11.65 -13.77
C GLY A 82 -13.75 11.04 -13.03
N TYR A 83 -13.98 9.95 -12.32
CA TYR A 83 -12.94 9.21 -11.60
C TYR A 83 -12.44 8.01 -12.40
N TRP A 84 -11.18 7.67 -12.19
CA TRP A 84 -10.65 6.36 -12.55
C TRP A 84 -11.37 5.31 -11.72
N ALA A 85 -11.98 4.32 -12.36
CA ALA A 85 -12.73 3.28 -11.68
C ALA A 85 -12.36 1.90 -12.23
N GLU A 86 -12.02 0.98 -11.35
CA GLU A 86 -11.53 -0.35 -11.67
C GLU A 86 -12.62 -1.40 -11.49
N LEU A 87 -12.96 -2.12 -12.56
CA LEU A 87 -13.78 -3.32 -12.51
C LEU A 87 -12.90 -4.49 -12.01
N ALA A 88 -13.26 -5.09 -10.88
CA ALA A 88 -12.49 -6.18 -10.29
C ALA A 88 -12.61 -7.48 -11.11
N GLY A 89 -11.49 -7.94 -11.67
CA GLY A 89 -11.40 -9.19 -12.43
C GLY A 89 -11.58 -10.44 -11.56
N GLY A 90 -11.32 -10.35 -10.26
CA GLY A 90 -11.54 -11.45 -9.31
C GLY A 90 -12.95 -12.01 -9.31
N GLY A 91 -13.94 -11.20 -9.69
CA GLY A 91 -15.34 -11.63 -9.82
C GLY A 91 -15.78 -11.98 -11.23
N GLN A 92 -14.98 -11.75 -12.26
CA GLN A 92 -15.29 -12.08 -13.65
C GLN A 92 -14.89 -13.54 -13.95
N VAL A 93 -15.51 -14.46 -13.21
CA VAL A 93 -15.05 -15.87 -13.08
C VAL A 93 -15.39 -16.77 -14.26
N THR A 94 -16.29 -16.36 -15.15
CA THR A 94 -16.65 -17.06 -16.39
C THR A 94 -16.95 -16.06 -17.50
N GLU A 95 -16.85 -16.50 -18.76
CA GLU A 95 -17.24 -15.67 -19.90
C GLU A 95 -18.69 -15.15 -19.83
N PRO A 96 -19.73 -15.96 -19.47
CA PRO A 96 -21.09 -15.45 -19.29
C PRO A 96 -21.21 -14.40 -18.20
N VAL A 97 -20.53 -14.53 -17.06
CA VAL A 97 -20.52 -13.50 -15.99
C VAL A 97 -19.92 -12.20 -16.51
N PHE A 98 -18.77 -12.28 -17.17
CA PHE A 98 -18.14 -11.10 -17.75
C PHE A 98 -18.99 -10.45 -18.83
N ALA A 99 -19.57 -11.24 -19.73
CA ALA A 99 -20.45 -10.73 -20.80
C ALA A 99 -21.68 -9.98 -20.24
N LYS A 100 -22.28 -10.51 -19.17
CA LYS A 100 -23.38 -9.84 -18.44
C LYS A 100 -22.94 -8.48 -17.89
N HIS A 101 -21.82 -8.44 -17.16
CA HIS A 101 -21.29 -7.21 -16.58
C HIS A 101 -20.86 -6.21 -17.65
N LEU A 102 -20.28 -6.69 -18.76
CA LEU A 102 -19.92 -5.84 -19.89
C LEU A 102 -21.15 -5.20 -20.54
N ALA A 103 -22.26 -5.95 -20.67
CA ALA A 103 -23.52 -5.39 -21.19
C ALA A 103 -24.04 -4.26 -20.25
N GLN A 104 -24.00 -4.47 -18.95
CA GLN A 104 -24.38 -3.46 -17.96
C GLN A 104 -23.46 -2.23 -18.01
N LEU A 105 -22.15 -2.41 -18.14
CA LEU A 105 -21.20 -1.29 -18.30
C LEU A 105 -21.54 -0.43 -19.53
N ARG A 106 -21.86 -1.08 -20.66
CA ARG A 106 -22.25 -0.37 -21.90
C ARG A 106 -23.55 0.43 -21.76
N GLU A 107 -24.46 -0.07 -20.93
CA GLU A 107 -25.74 0.60 -20.67
C GLU A 107 -25.59 1.78 -19.68
N GLN A 108 -24.74 1.62 -18.66
CA GLN A 108 -24.63 2.54 -17.53
C GLN A 108 -23.60 3.66 -17.73
N LEU A 109 -22.55 3.40 -18.52
CA LEU A 109 -21.52 4.40 -18.79
C LEU A 109 -22.02 5.47 -19.76
N GLU A 110 -21.81 6.72 -19.38
CA GLU A 110 -22.07 7.87 -20.25
C GLU A 110 -21.13 7.90 -21.46
N PRO A 111 -21.53 8.54 -22.56
CA PRO A 111 -20.71 8.65 -23.77
C PRO A 111 -19.29 9.20 -23.45
N GLY A 112 -18.27 8.47 -23.88
CA GLY A 112 -16.87 8.86 -23.67
C GLY A 112 -16.30 8.47 -22.30
N ARG A 113 -17.10 7.91 -21.39
CA ARG A 113 -16.62 7.36 -20.12
C ARG A 113 -16.19 5.91 -20.29
N THR A 114 -15.18 5.52 -19.51
CA THR A 114 -14.57 4.18 -19.55
C THR A 114 -14.27 3.67 -18.16
N ALA A 115 -14.30 2.35 -18.02
CA ALA A 115 -13.79 1.65 -16.86
C ALA A 115 -12.37 1.11 -17.13
N LYS A 116 -11.69 0.68 -16.07
CA LYS A 116 -10.42 -0.05 -16.12
C LYS A 116 -10.64 -1.48 -15.64
N PHE A 117 -9.87 -2.42 -16.12
CA PHE A 117 -9.98 -3.82 -15.71
C PHE A 117 -8.83 -4.15 -14.74
N ASN A 118 -9.17 -4.52 -13.51
CA ASN A 118 -8.20 -4.95 -12.51
C ASN A 118 -7.97 -6.45 -12.65
N ALA A 119 -6.79 -6.84 -13.13
CA ALA A 119 -6.44 -8.20 -13.54
C ALA A 119 -5.58 -8.89 -12.49
N MET A 120 -5.94 -10.11 -12.10
CA MET A 120 -5.20 -10.94 -11.16
C MET A 120 -4.14 -11.78 -11.88
N PHE A 121 -2.90 -11.29 -11.93
CA PHE A 121 -1.84 -11.90 -12.73
C PHE A 121 -1.45 -13.30 -12.24
N MET A 122 -1.28 -13.51 -10.93
CA MET A 122 -0.87 -14.81 -10.38
C MET A 122 -2.00 -15.85 -10.31
N ASP A 123 -3.25 -15.44 -10.46
CA ASP A 123 -4.36 -16.39 -10.60
C ASP A 123 -4.39 -16.93 -12.02
N ARG A 124 -3.75 -18.07 -12.24
CA ARG A 124 -3.58 -18.68 -13.56
C ARG A 124 -4.92 -18.96 -14.27
N TYR A 125 -5.97 -19.28 -13.52
CA TYR A 125 -7.29 -19.48 -14.12
C TYR A 125 -7.86 -18.19 -14.66
N LEU A 126 -7.92 -17.14 -13.84
CA LEU A 126 -8.46 -15.84 -14.23
C LEU A 126 -7.58 -15.18 -15.30
N TRP A 127 -6.26 -15.26 -15.16
CA TRP A 127 -5.36 -14.73 -16.18
C TRP A 127 -5.57 -15.37 -17.55
N ASN A 128 -5.66 -16.71 -17.60
CA ASN A 128 -5.94 -17.45 -18.84
C ASN A 128 -7.32 -17.14 -19.42
N LEU A 129 -8.31 -16.93 -18.58
CA LEU A 129 -9.65 -16.51 -19.00
C LEU A 129 -9.63 -15.10 -19.62
N HIS A 130 -9.01 -14.14 -18.92
CA HIS A 130 -9.10 -12.72 -19.27
C HIS A 130 -8.15 -12.31 -20.38
N PHE A 131 -6.86 -12.64 -20.27
CA PHE A 131 -5.77 -12.14 -21.11
C PHE A 131 -4.91 -13.24 -21.75
N GLY A 132 -4.87 -14.44 -21.16
CA GLY A 132 -4.09 -15.58 -21.66
C GLY A 132 -4.80 -16.34 -22.79
N ALA A 133 -5.07 -17.63 -22.58
CA ALA A 133 -5.57 -18.52 -23.64
C ALA A 133 -6.94 -18.14 -24.20
N GLN A 134 -7.90 -17.70 -23.36
CA GLN A 134 -9.27 -17.37 -23.79
C GLN A 134 -9.43 -15.91 -24.21
N ARG A 135 -8.69 -14.98 -23.59
CA ARG A 135 -8.62 -13.54 -23.96
C ARG A 135 -9.96 -12.82 -24.01
N ILE A 136 -10.88 -13.15 -23.10
CA ILE A 136 -12.26 -12.59 -23.18
C ILE A 136 -12.27 -11.07 -23.04
N VAL A 137 -11.40 -10.48 -22.19
CA VAL A 137 -11.30 -9.03 -21.96
C VAL A 137 -10.62 -8.35 -23.16
N THR A 138 -9.53 -8.94 -23.67
CA THR A 138 -8.84 -8.47 -24.88
C THR A 138 -9.78 -8.44 -26.09
N LYS A 139 -10.51 -9.52 -26.34
CA LYS A 139 -11.50 -9.62 -27.42
C LYS A 139 -12.65 -8.60 -27.27
N ALA A 140 -13.12 -8.42 -26.04
CA ALA A 140 -14.15 -7.43 -25.73
C ALA A 140 -13.65 -6.01 -26.07
N ARG A 141 -12.41 -5.68 -25.68
CA ARG A 141 -11.80 -4.38 -26.00
C ARG A 141 -11.66 -4.17 -27.51
N GLN A 142 -11.17 -5.15 -28.24
CA GLN A 142 -11.09 -5.12 -29.71
C GLN A 142 -12.46 -4.93 -30.36
N SER A 143 -13.55 -5.40 -29.72
CA SER A 143 -14.92 -5.22 -30.15
C SER A 143 -15.57 -3.92 -29.61
N GLY A 144 -14.77 -2.96 -29.12
CA GLY A 144 -15.25 -1.65 -28.68
C GLY A 144 -15.85 -1.63 -27.27
N ALA A 145 -15.45 -2.55 -26.37
CA ALA A 145 -15.84 -2.46 -24.95
C ALA A 145 -15.32 -1.16 -24.33
N PRO A 146 -16.11 -0.49 -23.46
CA PRO A 146 -15.72 0.74 -22.81
C PRO A 146 -14.77 0.46 -21.61
N ILE A 147 -13.76 -0.37 -21.84
CA ILE A 147 -12.70 -0.70 -20.92
C ILE A 147 -11.39 -0.33 -21.61
N ASP A 148 -10.71 0.73 -21.20
CA ASP A 148 -9.55 1.28 -21.91
C ASP A 148 -8.24 1.21 -21.15
N GLY A 149 -8.23 0.57 -19.96
CA GLY A 149 -7.03 0.33 -19.18
C GLY A 149 -7.02 -1.03 -18.52
N VAL A 150 -5.82 -1.53 -18.26
CA VAL A 150 -5.56 -2.76 -17.52
C VAL A 150 -4.67 -2.45 -16.33
N VAL A 151 -5.11 -2.86 -15.14
CA VAL A 151 -4.34 -2.79 -13.89
C VAL A 151 -3.90 -4.20 -13.55
N ILE A 152 -2.62 -4.48 -13.66
CA ILE A 152 -2.02 -5.80 -13.38
C ILE A 152 -1.69 -5.86 -11.89
N THR A 153 -2.41 -6.73 -11.17
CA THR A 153 -2.31 -6.90 -9.72
C THR A 153 -1.95 -8.32 -9.32
N ALA A 154 -1.61 -8.51 -8.04
CA ALA A 154 -1.23 -9.82 -7.50
C ALA A 154 -0.04 -10.43 -8.26
N GLY A 155 0.99 -9.67 -8.46
CA GLY A 155 2.24 -10.05 -9.11
C GLY A 155 2.63 -9.08 -10.22
N ILE A 156 3.91 -9.08 -10.55
CA ILE A 156 4.50 -8.31 -11.64
C ILE A 156 5.04 -9.32 -12.66
N PRO A 157 4.75 -9.14 -13.97
CA PRO A 157 5.32 -9.96 -15.03
C PRO A 157 6.85 -9.90 -15.02
N GLU A 158 7.50 -10.98 -15.42
CA GLU A 158 8.94 -10.99 -15.60
C GLU A 158 9.38 -10.01 -16.69
N LEU A 159 10.60 -9.50 -16.56
CA LEU A 159 11.11 -8.44 -17.44
C LEU A 159 11.16 -8.85 -18.92
N ASP A 160 11.38 -10.11 -19.22
CA ASP A 160 11.43 -10.67 -20.58
C ASP A 160 10.03 -10.85 -21.20
N GLU A 161 8.98 -11.02 -20.38
CA GLU A 161 7.59 -11.19 -20.83
C GLU A 161 6.83 -9.85 -20.92
N ALA A 162 7.14 -8.89 -20.04
CA ALA A 162 6.35 -7.67 -19.86
C ALA A 162 6.26 -6.79 -21.12
N PRO A 163 7.32 -6.53 -21.91
CA PRO A 163 7.21 -5.69 -23.10
C PRO A 163 6.30 -6.29 -24.18
N GLU A 164 6.33 -7.62 -24.38
CA GLU A 164 5.46 -8.28 -25.34
C GLU A 164 4.00 -8.23 -24.89
N LEU A 165 3.73 -8.48 -23.60
CA LEU A 165 2.40 -8.37 -23.01
C LEU A 165 1.84 -6.95 -23.17
N ILE A 166 2.63 -5.93 -22.87
CA ILE A 166 2.21 -4.52 -22.97
C ILE A 166 1.90 -4.17 -24.44
N ALA A 167 2.76 -4.57 -25.36
CA ALA A 167 2.54 -4.33 -26.79
C ALA A 167 1.25 -5.02 -27.29
N GLU A 168 0.96 -6.24 -26.81
CA GLU A 168 -0.27 -6.95 -27.12
C GLU A 168 -1.50 -6.21 -26.59
N LEU A 169 -1.47 -5.76 -25.33
CA LEU A 169 -2.56 -5.01 -24.71
C LEU A 169 -2.82 -3.67 -25.46
N GLN A 170 -1.77 -2.94 -25.79
CA GLN A 170 -1.86 -1.71 -26.57
C GLN A 170 -2.40 -1.98 -27.99
N GLY A 171 -1.95 -3.05 -28.62
CA GLY A 171 -2.45 -3.49 -29.92
C GLY A 171 -3.93 -3.88 -29.89
N ALA A 172 -4.46 -4.32 -28.76
CA ALA A 172 -5.88 -4.56 -28.53
C ALA A 172 -6.69 -3.26 -28.29
N GLY A 173 -6.01 -2.12 -28.09
CA GLY A 173 -6.63 -0.81 -27.91
C GLY A 173 -6.71 -0.34 -26.45
N PHE A 174 -6.05 -1.01 -25.51
CA PHE A 174 -5.89 -0.49 -24.14
C PHE A 174 -4.93 0.69 -24.17
N ARG A 175 -5.34 1.80 -23.57
CA ARG A 175 -4.55 3.04 -23.52
C ARG A 175 -3.66 3.10 -22.27
N TYR A 176 -4.14 2.50 -21.18
CA TYR A 176 -3.53 2.63 -19.87
C TYR A 176 -3.12 1.27 -19.35
N ILE A 177 -1.85 1.18 -18.97
CA ILE A 177 -1.26 -0.01 -18.34
C ILE A 177 -0.77 0.40 -16.96
N ALA A 178 -1.27 -0.27 -15.94
CA ALA A 178 -0.90 -0.02 -14.57
C ALA A 178 -0.38 -1.30 -13.90
N PHE A 179 0.57 -1.15 -13.00
CA PHE A 179 1.07 -2.20 -12.12
C PHE A 179 0.86 -1.81 -10.67
N LYS A 180 0.61 -2.80 -9.81
CA LYS A 180 0.37 -2.58 -8.38
C LYS A 180 1.44 -3.27 -7.53
N PRO A 181 2.65 -2.69 -7.40
CA PRO A 181 3.69 -3.22 -6.51
C PRO A 181 3.36 -2.91 -5.04
N GLY A 182 3.68 -3.83 -4.14
CA GLY A 182 3.51 -3.68 -2.69
C GLY A 182 4.81 -3.92 -1.91
N THR A 183 5.96 -4.03 -2.59
CA THR A 183 7.29 -4.18 -1.98
C THR A 183 8.33 -3.41 -2.78
N THR A 184 9.44 -3.03 -2.14
CA THR A 184 10.58 -2.37 -2.81
C THR A 184 11.09 -3.18 -3.99
N THR A 185 11.17 -4.50 -3.86
CA THR A 185 11.58 -5.40 -4.96
C THR A 185 10.61 -5.34 -6.15
N GLN A 186 9.31 -5.31 -5.90
CA GLN A 186 8.32 -5.18 -6.97
C GLN A 186 8.34 -3.81 -7.63
N ILE A 187 8.59 -2.73 -6.87
CA ILE A 187 8.80 -1.39 -7.42
C ILE A 187 10.00 -1.40 -8.37
N ALA A 188 11.13 -1.98 -7.96
CA ALA A 188 12.31 -2.12 -8.81
C ALA A 188 12.01 -2.92 -10.09
N SER A 189 11.19 -3.98 -10.01
CA SER A 189 10.75 -4.74 -11.19
C SER A 189 9.92 -3.88 -12.16
N VAL A 190 8.99 -3.06 -11.64
CA VAL A 190 8.20 -2.14 -12.48
C VAL A 190 9.08 -1.07 -13.11
N LEU A 191 10.06 -0.53 -12.37
CA LEU A 191 11.04 0.43 -12.92
C LEU A 191 11.88 -0.20 -14.02
N ALA A 192 12.31 -1.45 -13.86
CA ALA A 192 13.04 -2.17 -14.91
C ALA A 192 12.19 -2.32 -16.18
N ILE A 193 10.90 -2.63 -16.06
CA ILE A 193 9.95 -2.67 -17.18
C ILE A 193 9.83 -1.28 -17.82
N ALA A 194 9.65 -0.23 -17.02
CA ALA A 194 9.52 1.14 -17.51
C ALA A 194 10.76 1.60 -18.29
N ARG A 195 11.98 1.27 -17.82
CA ARG A 195 13.24 1.58 -18.51
C ARG A 195 13.32 0.93 -19.90
N VAL A 196 12.88 -0.33 -20.03
CA VAL A 196 12.85 -1.01 -21.34
C VAL A 196 11.87 -0.34 -22.32
N LEU A 197 10.84 0.32 -21.78
CA LEU A 197 9.80 0.99 -22.56
C LEU A 197 10.06 2.49 -22.78
N GLU A 198 11.16 3.04 -22.29
CA GLU A 198 11.43 4.48 -22.30
C GLU A 198 11.47 5.09 -23.72
N ASP A 199 12.02 4.34 -24.67
CA ASP A 199 12.06 4.76 -26.09
C ASP A 199 10.73 4.54 -26.84
N THR A 200 9.66 4.15 -26.14
CA THR A 200 8.32 3.98 -26.68
C THR A 200 7.38 5.06 -26.16
N ASP A 201 6.22 5.23 -26.82
CA ASP A 201 5.16 6.13 -26.33
C ASP A 201 4.39 5.55 -25.11
N THR A 202 4.99 4.61 -24.37
CA THR A 202 4.33 3.91 -23.28
C THR A 202 4.60 4.58 -21.95
N THR A 203 3.54 5.09 -21.32
CA THR A 203 3.58 5.52 -19.92
C THR A 203 3.08 4.39 -19.02
N VAL A 204 3.87 4.06 -18.01
CA VAL A 204 3.53 3.07 -16.97
C VAL A 204 2.91 3.77 -15.79
N ILE A 205 1.71 3.36 -15.39
CA ILE A 205 1.09 3.82 -14.14
C ILE A 205 1.52 2.86 -13.04
N MET A 206 2.25 3.35 -12.05
CA MET A 206 2.67 2.59 -10.89
C MET A 206 1.75 2.93 -9.71
N GLN A 207 0.98 1.95 -9.25
CA GLN A 207 0.08 2.07 -8.09
C GLN A 207 0.73 1.38 -6.89
N VAL A 208 1.59 2.07 -6.16
CA VAL A 208 2.27 1.51 -4.98
C VAL A 208 1.24 1.26 -3.87
N GLU A 209 1.22 0.05 -3.35
CA GLU A 209 0.23 -0.38 -2.35
C GLU A 209 0.87 -0.60 -0.98
N ASP A 210 0.37 0.11 0.02
CA ASP A 210 0.71 0.00 1.44
C ASP A 210 0.36 -1.38 1.99
N GLY A 211 1.18 -1.91 2.86
CA GLY A 211 0.90 -3.13 3.62
C GLY A 211 -0.33 -3.05 4.52
N HIS A 212 -0.87 -1.86 4.82
CA HIS A 212 -2.15 -1.68 5.53
C HIS A 212 -3.37 -1.67 4.59
N ALA A 213 -3.20 -2.07 3.33
CA ALA A 213 -4.32 -2.23 2.41
C ALA A 213 -5.31 -3.30 2.90
N GLY A 214 -6.57 -3.17 2.52
CA GLY A 214 -7.56 -4.23 2.71
C GLY A 214 -7.28 -5.42 1.80
N GLY A 215 -7.54 -6.62 2.28
CA GLY A 215 -7.26 -7.86 1.56
C GLY A 215 -5.85 -8.40 1.80
N HIS A 216 -5.28 -9.09 0.80
CA HIS A 216 -3.90 -9.56 0.88
C HIS A 216 -2.95 -8.37 0.94
N HIS A 217 -1.95 -8.44 1.81
CA HIS A 217 -1.05 -7.33 2.05
C HIS A 217 0.41 -7.78 2.21
N SER A 218 1.34 -6.87 1.94
CA SER A 218 2.74 -6.95 2.37
C SER A 218 2.86 -6.52 3.84
N TRP A 219 4.09 -6.44 4.33
CA TRP A 219 4.41 -5.92 5.67
C TRP A 219 5.28 -4.65 5.59
N GLU A 220 5.28 -3.97 4.45
CA GLU A 220 6.01 -2.73 4.24
C GLU A 220 5.03 -1.54 4.28
N THR A 221 5.39 -0.49 5.01
CA THR A 221 4.58 0.73 5.04
C THR A 221 4.73 1.52 3.75
N LEU A 222 3.71 2.29 3.38
CA LEU A 222 3.80 3.15 2.19
C LEU A 222 4.90 4.19 2.34
N SER A 223 5.10 4.74 3.54
CA SER A 223 6.18 5.68 3.82
C SER A 223 7.55 5.06 3.59
N ASP A 224 7.80 3.85 4.12
CA ASP A 224 9.08 3.15 3.91
C ASP A 224 9.33 2.86 2.43
N LEU A 225 8.29 2.36 1.73
CA LEU A 225 8.37 2.10 0.29
C LEU A 225 8.76 3.34 -0.50
N LEU A 226 8.09 4.46 -0.23
CA LEU A 226 8.33 5.70 -0.97
C LEU A 226 9.65 6.37 -0.57
N LEU A 227 9.99 6.42 0.72
CA LEU A 227 11.27 6.97 1.17
C LEU A 227 12.45 6.23 0.52
N ALA A 228 12.33 4.92 0.35
CA ALA A 228 13.39 4.11 -0.26
C ALA A 228 13.45 4.20 -1.80
N THR A 229 12.36 4.57 -2.49
CA THR A 229 12.27 4.40 -3.95
C THR A 229 11.82 5.64 -4.72
N TYR A 230 11.44 6.71 -4.03
CA TYR A 230 10.84 7.88 -4.66
C TYR A 230 11.76 8.54 -5.69
N ALA A 231 13.05 8.68 -5.37
CA ALA A 231 14.03 9.25 -6.27
C ALA A 231 14.13 8.44 -7.57
N ASP A 232 14.29 7.12 -7.46
CA ASP A 232 14.38 6.21 -8.61
C ASP A 232 13.10 6.25 -9.47
N ILE A 233 11.94 6.38 -8.83
CA ILE A 233 10.66 6.50 -9.55
C ILE A 233 10.61 7.83 -10.31
N ARG A 234 11.06 8.93 -9.70
CA ARG A 234 11.00 10.26 -10.33
C ARG A 234 12.09 10.49 -11.38
N GLU A 235 13.18 9.73 -11.36
CA GLU A 235 14.15 9.69 -12.45
C GLU A 235 13.57 9.08 -13.72
N GLN A 236 12.56 8.21 -13.61
CA GLN A 236 11.97 7.53 -14.74
C GLN A 236 10.85 8.37 -15.38
N SER A 237 11.13 8.98 -16.53
CA SER A 237 10.26 9.97 -17.18
C SER A 237 8.90 9.44 -17.64
N ASN A 238 8.81 8.14 -17.94
CA ASN A 238 7.60 7.47 -18.41
C ASN A 238 6.81 6.75 -17.30
N VAL A 239 7.04 7.11 -16.03
CA VAL A 239 6.30 6.58 -14.89
C VAL A 239 5.39 7.65 -14.28
N VAL A 240 4.14 7.28 -14.02
CA VAL A 240 3.16 8.05 -13.24
C VAL A 240 2.98 7.33 -11.91
N LEU A 241 3.28 8.02 -10.81
CA LEU A 241 3.23 7.46 -9.45
C LEU A 241 1.88 7.69 -8.80
N CYS A 242 1.17 6.60 -8.53
CA CYS A 242 -0.04 6.59 -7.72
C CYS A 242 0.18 5.71 -6.48
N VAL A 243 -0.57 5.97 -5.43
CA VAL A 243 -0.46 5.23 -4.16
C VAL A 243 -1.82 4.79 -3.63
N GLY A 244 -1.83 3.72 -2.87
CA GLY A 244 -3.05 3.18 -2.24
C GLY A 244 -2.73 2.37 -1.00
N GLY A 245 -3.79 1.97 -0.28
CA GLY A 245 -3.70 1.31 1.01
C GLY A 245 -3.58 2.32 2.17
N GLY A 246 -4.24 2.04 3.27
CA GLY A 246 -4.23 2.93 4.44
C GLY A 246 -4.93 4.30 4.26
N ILE A 247 -5.27 4.70 3.05
CA ILE A 247 -5.87 6.01 2.74
C ILE A 247 -7.39 5.93 2.97
N GLY A 248 -7.82 6.27 4.18
CA GLY A 248 -9.22 6.19 4.61
C GLY A 248 -9.93 7.53 4.72
N THR A 249 -9.21 8.65 4.69
CA THR A 249 -9.74 10.01 4.90
C THR A 249 -9.31 10.97 3.80
N PRO A 250 -10.09 12.03 3.53
CA PRO A 250 -9.76 13.04 2.53
C PRO A 250 -8.44 13.75 2.77
N ASP A 251 -8.15 14.13 4.04
CA ASP A 251 -6.90 14.76 4.46
C ASP A 251 -5.69 13.87 4.15
N LYS A 252 -5.76 12.57 4.47
CA LYS A 252 -4.67 11.64 4.14
C LYS A 252 -4.41 11.55 2.64
N ALA A 253 -5.46 11.57 1.83
CA ALA A 253 -5.34 11.59 0.36
C ALA A 253 -4.65 12.88 -0.13
N ALA A 254 -5.03 14.01 0.46
CA ALA A 254 -4.46 15.31 0.13
C ALA A 254 -2.97 15.42 0.54
N ASP A 255 -2.60 14.84 1.70
CA ASP A 255 -1.21 14.79 2.17
C ASP A 255 -0.29 14.05 1.17
N TYR A 256 -0.75 12.93 0.60
CA TYR A 256 0.02 12.23 -0.43
C TYR A 256 0.12 13.02 -1.73
N ILE A 257 -0.99 13.58 -2.22
CA ILE A 257 -0.99 14.36 -3.47
C ILE A 257 -0.10 15.60 -3.36
N THR A 258 -0.11 16.29 -2.22
CA THR A 258 0.73 17.49 -1.99
C THR A 258 2.15 17.14 -1.57
N GLY A 259 2.41 15.89 -1.17
CA GLY A 259 3.71 15.45 -0.64
C GLY A 259 3.94 15.82 0.83
N GLN A 260 2.96 16.37 1.54
CA GLN A 260 3.11 16.77 2.95
C GLN A 260 3.40 15.56 3.86
N TRP A 261 2.96 14.36 3.49
CA TRP A 261 3.23 13.12 4.21
C TRP A 261 4.73 12.89 4.50
N SER A 262 5.62 13.32 3.59
CA SER A 262 7.07 13.09 3.72
C SER A 262 7.75 14.12 4.62
N VAL A 263 7.14 15.26 4.82
CA VAL A 263 7.70 16.33 5.67
C VAL A 263 7.82 15.87 7.12
N GLU A 264 6.88 15.04 7.59
CA GLU A 264 6.95 14.43 8.93
C GLU A 264 8.19 13.53 9.12
N HIS A 265 8.76 13.02 8.01
CA HIS A 265 9.99 12.23 8.02
C HIS A 265 11.27 13.07 7.84
N GLY A 266 11.16 14.40 7.91
CA GLY A 266 12.30 15.31 7.81
C GLY A 266 12.89 15.44 6.40
N VAL A 267 12.14 15.08 5.34
CA VAL A 267 12.56 15.18 3.94
C VAL A 267 11.64 16.17 3.20
N PRO A 268 12.08 16.72 2.04
CA PRO A 268 11.24 17.60 1.23
C PRO A 268 9.92 16.95 0.84
N ALA A 269 8.89 17.77 0.59
CA ALA A 269 7.60 17.29 0.13
C ALA A 269 7.73 16.41 -1.11
N MET A 270 7.20 15.18 -1.05
CA MET A 270 7.25 14.17 -2.09
C MET A 270 5.84 13.92 -2.65
N PRO A 271 5.37 14.75 -3.58
CA PRO A 271 4.02 14.62 -4.13
C PRO A 271 3.85 13.37 -4.98
N VAL A 272 2.66 12.75 -4.92
CA VAL A 272 2.26 11.67 -5.81
C VAL A 272 1.24 12.17 -6.84
N ASP A 273 1.07 11.42 -7.93
CA ASP A 273 0.23 11.84 -9.06
C ASP A 273 -1.23 11.44 -8.92
N GLY A 274 -1.51 10.45 -8.05
CA GLY A 274 -2.86 9.96 -7.80
C GLY A 274 -2.94 9.09 -6.55
N VAL A 275 -4.15 8.98 -5.98
CA VAL A 275 -4.45 8.17 -4.80
C VAL A 275 -5.63 7.24 -5.04
N LEU A 276 -5.51 6.00 -4.55
CA LEU A 276 -6.56 4.98 -4.63
C LEU A 276 -7.33 4.92 -3.32
N THR A 277 -8.66 4.97 -3.42
CA THR A 277 -9.57 4.71 -2.31
C THR A 277 -10.22 3.35 -2.49
N GLY A 278 -10.17 2.52 -1.46
CA GLY A 278 -10.74 1.17 -1.45
C GLY A 278 -11.79 0.99 -0.36
N THR A 279 -11.35 0.79 0.86
CA THR A 279 -12.19 0.45 2.02
C THR A 279 -13.38 1.39 2.21
N ALA A 280 -13.22 2.69 2.01
CA ALA A 280 -14.31 3.67 2.12
C ALA A 280 -15.48 3.35 1.16
N ALA A 281 -15.21 2.83 -0.03
CA ALA A 281 -16.23 2.49 -1.02
C ALA A 281 -17.07 1.26 -0.65
N MET A 282 -16.65 0.45 0.33
CA MET A 282 -17.43 -0.73 0.79
C MET A 282 -18.80 -0.34 1.38
N THR A 283 -18.94 0.89 1.87
CA THR A 283 -20.20 1.42 2.42
C THR A 283 -20.96 2.33 1.48
N ALA A 284 -20.46 2.54 0.25
CA ALA A 284 -21.11 3.38 -0.73
C ALA A 284 -22.53 2.87 -1.07
N LYS A 285 -23.39 3.78 -1.56
CA LYS A 285 -24.77 3.45 -1.93
C LYS A 285 -24.83 2.35 -3.00
N GLU A 286 -23.97 2.43 -4.00
CA GLU A 286 -23.91 1.51 -5.13
C GLU A 286 -23.17 0.19 -4.78
N ALA A 287 -22.49 0.12 -3.66
CA ALA A 287 -21.92 -1.13 -3.18
C ALA A 287 -23.03 -2.08 -2.71
N ARG A 288 -23.02 -3.30 -3.21
CA ARG A 288 -24.00 -4.34 -2.87
C ARG A 288 -23.80 -4.97 -1.48
N THR A 289 -22.82 -4.49 -0.74
CA THR A 289 -22.61 -4.84 0.66
C THR A 289 -23.91 -4.66 1.45
N THR A 290 -24.28 -5.65 2.25
CA THR A 290 -25.54 -5.61 3.02
C THR A 290 -25.54 -4.51 4.08
N GLU A 291 -26.71 -4.06 4.47
CA GLU A 291 -26.86 -3.00 5.48
C GLU A 291 -26.19 -3.37 6.81
N SER A 292 -26.30 -4.63 7.26
CA SER A 292 -25.66 -5.08 8.50
C SER A 292 -24.12 -5.01 8.43
N VAL A 293 -23.53 -5.30 7.27
CA VAL A 293 -22.09 -5.19 7.05
C VAL A 293 -21.67 -3.72 6.98
N LYS A 294 -22.43 -2.87 6.30
CA LYS A 294 -22.18 -1.42 6.27
C LYS A 294 -22.27 -0.81 7.67
N ASP A 295 -23.25 -1.21 8.48
CA ASP A 295 -23.38 -0.78 9.88
C ASP A 295 -22.17 -1.18 10.73
N LEU A 296 -21.68 -2.42 10.56
CA LEU A 296 -20.49 -2.88 11.26
C LEU A 296 -19.24 -2.12 10.85
N LEU A 297 -19.06 -1.85 9.56
CA LEU A 297 -17.94 -1.07 9.07
C LEU A 297 -17.92 0.36 9.62
N VAL A 298 -19.11 1.01 9.72
CA VAL A 298 -19.26 2.34 10.35
C VAL A 298 -18.93 2.30 11.83
N ALA A 299 -19.26 1.19 12.50
CA ALA A 299 -19.05 1.02 13.95
C ALA A 299 -17.65 0.51 14.32
N THR A 300 -16.82 0.14 13.33
CA THR A 300 -15.48 -0.38 13.58
C THR A 300 -14.51 0.76 13.81
N ASP A 301 -13.84 0.77 14.97
CA ASP A 301 -12.87 1.80 15.34
C ASP A 301 -11.62 1.76 14.46
N GLY A 302 -11.22 0.58 14.01
CA GLY A 302 -9.97 0.37 13.27
C GLY A 302 -8.74 0.54 14.15
N VAL A 303 -7.57 0.25 13.60
CA VAL A 303 -6.30 0.32 14.31
C VAL A 303 -5.77 1.75 14.27
N PRO A 304 -5.48 2.39 15.44
CA PRO A 304 -4.79 3.67 15.50
C PRO A 304 -3.37 3.57 14.93
N VAL A 305 -2.88 4.63 14.28
CA VAL A 305 -1.50 4.69 13.76
C VAL A 305 -0.49 4.58 14.90
N GLU A 306 -0.77 5.21 16.02
CA GLU A 306 0.02 5.19 17.24
C GLU A 306 0.11 3.80 17.91
N ASP A 307 -0.78 2.89 17.55
CA ASP A 307 -0.77 1.52 18.04
C ASP A 307 0.05 0.62 17.10
N ASN A 308 1.32 0.42 17.43
CA ASN A 308 2.22 -0.46 16.67
C ASN A 308 2.22 -0.13 15.16
N ASP A 309 2.29 1.16 14.83
CA ASP A 309 2.27 1.71 13.47
C ASP A 309 1.08 1.24 12.61
N GLY A 310 -0.03 0.94 13.25
CA GLY A 310 -1.24 0.43 12.58
C GLY A 310 -1.22 -1.06 12.25
N TRP A 311 -0.17 -1.81 12.64
CA TRP A 311 -0.08 -3.24 12.38
C TRP A 311 -0.92 -4.08 13.34
N VAL A 312 -1.58 -5.09 12.79
CA VAL A 312 -2.32 -6.09 13.56
C VAL A 312 -1.78 -7.48 13.26
N GLY A 313 -1.25 -8.13 14.28
CA GLY A 313 -0.71 -9.49 14.14
C GLY A 313 -1.78 -10.55 14.02
N ARG A 314 -1.41 -11.72 13.48
CA ARG A 314 -2.30 -12.88 13.36
C ARG A 314 -2.87 -13.29 14.72
N GLY A 315 -4.17 -13.48 14.78
CA GLY A 315 -4.87 -13.88 16.01
C GLY A 315 -4.89 -12.82 17.12
N LYS A 316 -4.38 -11.63 16.85
CA LYS A 316 -4.54 -10.46 17.71
C LYS A 316 -5.78 -9.69 17.29
N SER A 317 -6.36 -8.95 18.23
CA SER A 317 -7.48 -8.04 17.93
C SER A 317 -7.13 -6.65 18.41
N ASN A 318 -7.33 -5.65 17.53
CA ASN A 318 -7.17 -4.24 17.87
C ASN A 318 -8.21 -3.42 17.08
N GLY A 319 -8.95 -2.54 17.75
CA GLY A 319 -9.97 -1.70 17.13
C GLY A 319 -11.03 -2.46 16.32
N GLY A 320 -11.34 -3.70 16.69
CA GLY A 320 -12.25 -4.59 15.96
C GLY A 320 -11.64 -5.26 14.73
N MET A 321 -10.33 -5.10 14.49
CA MET A 321 -9.59 -5.70 13.40
C MET A 321 -8.71 -6.85 13.88
N THR A 322 -8.47 -7.82 13.00
CA THR A 322 -7.49 -8.89 13.19
C THR A 322 -6.78 -9.18 11.87
N SER A 323 -5.66 -9.89 11.93
CA SER A 323 -5.01 -10.47 10.76
C SER A 323 -5.22 -11.98 10.75
N GLY A 324 -5.61 -12.49 9.60
CA GLY A 324 -5.80 -13.90 9.32
C GLY A 324 -5.01 -14.35 8.09
N MET A 325 -5.26 -15.57 7.65
CA MET A 325 -4.64 -16.14 6.45
C MET A 325 -5.71 -16.47 5.42
N SER A 326 -5.43 -16.18 4.16
CA SER A 326 -6.27 -16.60 3.04
C SER A 326 -5.98 -18.05 2.63
N HIS A 327 -6.83 -18.59 1.76
CA HIS A 327 -6.61 -19.90 1.13
C HIS A 327 -5.34 -19.95 0.25
N LEU A 328 -4.78 -18.79 -0.13
CA LEU A 328 -3.50 -18.66 -0.85
C LEU A 328 -2.30 -18.63 0.09
N ARG A 329 -2.51 -18.81 1.40
CA ARG A 329 -1.49 -18.75 2.45
C ARG A 329 -0.79 -17.39 2.56
N ALA A 330 -1.49 -16.34 2.18
CA ALA A 330 -1.06 -14.95 2.34
C ALA A 330 -1.84 -14.27 3.46
N ASP A 331 -1.20 -13.38 4.18
CA ASP A 331 -1.83 -12.59 5.22
C ASP A 331 -2.89 -11.66 4.65
N LEU A 332 -3.97 -11.47 5.43
CA LEU A 332 -4.99 -10.48 5.12
C LEU A 332 -5.61 -9.93 6.40
N TYR A 333 -6.02 -8.67 6.35
CA TYR A 333 -6.79 -8.07 7.43
C TYR A 333 -8.27 -8.40 7.29
N GLU A 334 -8.91 -8.60 8.44
CA GLU A 334 -10.34 -8.88 8.50
C GLU A 334 -10.95 -8.33 9.80
N ILE A 335 -12.26 -8.11 9.81
CA ILE A 335 -13.01 -7.81 11.02
C ILE A 335 -12.92 -9.02 11.97
N ASP A 336 -12.67 -8.78 13.25
CA ASP A 336 -12.63 -9.84 14.27
C ASP A 336 -14.05 -10.24 14.71
N ASN A 337 -14.66 -11.13 13.95
CA ASN A 337 -16.03 -11.62 14.14
C ASN A 337 -16.08 -13.17 14.16
N ALA A 338 -17.28 -13.76 14.13
CA ALA A 338 -17.45 -15.22 14.12
C ALA A 338 -16.75 -15.87 12.90
N ALA A 339 -16.78 -15.24 11.72
CA ALA A 339 -16.09 -15.77 10.57
C ALA A 339 -14.56 -15.79 10.75
N ALA A 340 -13.98 -14.74 11.31
CA ALA A 340 -12.54 -14.69 11.62
C ALA A 340 -12.15 -15.75 12.68
N ARG A 341 -13.00 -15.98 13.67
CA ARG A 341 -12.78 -17.05 14.68
C ARG A 341 -12.83 -18.43 14.06
N CYS A 342 -13.77 -18.68 13.14
CA CYS A 342 -13.84 -19.92 12.38
C CYS A 342 -12.58 -20.12 11.50
N ALA A 343 -12.10 -19.07 10.83
CA ALA A 343 -10.86 -19.11 10.06
C ALA A 343 -9.66 -19.55 10.92
N ARG A 344 -9.51 -18.99 12.13
CA ARG A 344 -8.44 -19.38 13.06
C ARG A 344 -8.53 -20.84 13.46
N LEU A 345 -9.74 -21.33 13.77
CA LEU A 345 -9.97 -22.74 14.11
C LEU A 345 -9.57 -23.69 12.95
N ILE A 346 -9.93 -23.32 11.72
CA ILE A 346 -9.55 -24.08 10.52
C ILE A 346 -8.04 -24.11 10.34
N MET A 347 -7.35 -23.00 10.56
CA MET A 347 -5.89 -22.91 10.46
C MET A 347 -5.15 -23.84 11.45
N GLU A 348 -5.73 -24.13 12.61
CA GLU A 348 -5.15 -25.04 13.61
C GLU A 348 -5.08 -26.50 13.12
N VAL A 349 -5.96 -26.88 12.20
CA VAL A 349 -6.09 -28.26 11.69
C VAL A 349 -5.66 -28.38 10.23
N GLU A 350 -5.29 -27.28 9.60
CA GLU A 350 -4.98 -27.23 8.18
C GLU A 350 -3.91 -28.25 7.77
N GLY A 351 -4.12 -28.89 6.62
CA GLY A 351 -3.18 -29.84 6.02
C GLY A 351 -3.07 -31.19 6.76
N ASP A 352 -3.94 -31.43 7.74
CA ASP A 352 -3.92 -32.66 8.53
C ASP A 352 -5.34 -33.28 8.65
N SER A 353 -5.66 -34.19 7.74
CA SER A 353 -6.95 -34.86 7.71
C SER A 353 -7.29 -35.61 9.02
N ALA A 354 -6.30 -36.06 9.79
CA ALA A 354 -6.54 -36.71 11.06
C ALA A 354 -7.00 -35.72 12.13
N ARG A 355 -6.41 -34.51 12.17
CA ARG A 355 -6.86 -33.43 13.04
C ARG A 355 -8.24 -32.92 12.65
N VAL A 356 -8.49 -32.76 11.35
CA VAL A 356 -9.82 -32.40 10.83
C VAL A 356 -10.87 -33.42 11.30
N ALA A 357 -10.59 -34.70 11.15
CA ALA A 357 -11.50 -35.76 11.61
C ALA A 357 -11.69 -35.75 13.14
N ALA A 358 -10.63 -35.53 13.91
CA ALA A 358 -10.69 -35.49 15.37
C ALA A 358 -11.51 -34.31 15.92
N ARG A 359 -11.57 -33.19 15.20
CA ARG A 359 -12.33 -31.98 15.60
C ARG A 359 -13.56 -31.73 14.71
N ARG A 360 -14.03 -32.77 14.03
CA ARG A 360 -15.09 -32.67 13.02
C ARG A 360 -16.33 -31.90 13.51
N ASP A 361 -16.87 -32.27 14.65
CA ASP A 361 -18.12 -31.68 15.14
C ASP A 361 -17.93 -30.20 15.52
N GLU A 362 -16.80 -29.85 16.13
CA GLU A 362 -16.44 -28.48 16.46
C GLU A 362 -16.27 -27.63 15.18
N LEU A 363 -15.62 -28.16 14.16
CA LEU A 363 -15.46 -27.50 12.88
C LEU A 363 -16.79 -27.27 12.17
N ILE A 364 -17.67 -28.27 12.16
CA ILE A 364 -19.02 -28.14 11.57
C ILE A 364 -19.82 -27.09 12.32
N GLU A 365 -19.80 -27.11 13.66
CA GLU A 365 -20.50 -26.12 14.46
C GLU A 365 -20.00 -24.70 14.18
N ALA A 366 -18.68 -24.50 14.16
CA ALA A 366 -18.09 -23.19 13.87
C ALA A 366 -18.41 -22.72 12.44
N MET A 367 -18.31 -23.58 11.43
CA MET A 367 -18.68 -23.24 10.06
C MET A 367 -20.16 -22.91 9.90
N ASN A 368 -21.03 -23.66 10.55
CA ASN A 368 -22.48 -23.43 10.51
C ASN A 368 -22.92 -22.14 11.21
N GLN A 369 -22.06 -21.54 12.03
CA GLN A 369 -22.23 -20.18 12.58
C GLN A 369 -21.79 -19.09 11.60
N THR A 370 -21.21 -19.46 10.46
CA THR A 370 -20.77 -18.52 9.43
C THR A 370 -21.66 -18.61 8.19
N ALA A 371 -21.49 -17.67 7.28
CA ALA A 371 -22.14 -17.69 5.98
C ALA A 371 -21.51 -18.66 4.98
N LYS A 372 -20.61 -19.55 5.43
CA LYS A 372 -20.02 -20.60 4.61
C LYS A 372 -20.07 -21.94 5.34
N PRO A 373 -21.28 -22.49 5.54
CA PRO A 373 -21.52 -23.68 6.34
C PRO A 373 -21.01 -24.96 5.66
N TYR A 374 -20.94 -26.02 6.43
CA TYR A 374 -20.74 -27.35 5.88
C TYR A 374 -21.96 -27.77 5.04
N PHE A 375 -21.73 -28.33 3.86
CA PHE A 375 -22.80 -28.75 2.95
C PHE A 375 -23.61 -29.90 3.51
N GLY A 376 -22.94 -30.88 4.08
CA GLY A 376 -23.49 -32.11 4.62
C GLY A 376 -22.69 -33.33 4.16
N ASP A 377 -22.99 -34.49 4.75
CA ASP A 377 -22.39 -35.78 4.39
C ASP A 377 -23.03 -36.25 3.09
N LEU A 378 -22.39 -35.96 1.94
CA LEU A 378 -22.92 -36.21 0.61
C LEU A 378 -23.30 -37.69 0.39
N GLU A 379 -22.60 -38.60 1.05
CA GLU A 379 -22.86 -40.03 0.99
C GLU A 379 -24.21 -40.42 1.62
N ASP A 380 -24.70 -39.57 2.54
CA ASP A 380 -25.96 -39.76 3.27
C ASP A 380 -27.09 -38.88 2.76
N MET A 381 -26.86 -38.16 1.63
CA MET A 381 -27.83 -37.23 1.03
C MET A 381 -28.53 -37.88 -0.19
N THR A 382 -29.82 -37.62 -0.30
CA THR A 382 -30.56 -37.92 -1.53
C THR A 382 -30.30 -36.86 -2.62
N TYR A 383 -30.62 -37.20 -3.89
CA TYR A 383 -30.48 -36.22 -4.99
C TYR A 383 -31.33 -34.97 -4.75
N ALA A 384 -32.55 -35.13 -4.21
CA ALA A 384 -33.38 -33.97 -3.86
C ALA A 384 -32.75 -33.12 -2.77
N GLN A 385 -32.18 -33.70 -1.74
CA GLN A 385 -31.49 -32.97 -0.68
C GLN A 385 -30.29 -32.18 -1.20
N VAL A 386 -29.49 -32.77 -2.10
CA VAL A 386 -28.35 -32.08 -2.71
C VAL A 386 -28.78 -30.91 -3.58
N VAL A 387 -29.79 -31.07 -4.43
CA VAL A 387 -30.34 -29.99 -5.28
C VAL A 387 -30.87 -28.84 -4.41
N ASN A 388 -31.70 -29.15 -3.42
CA ASN A 388 -32.28 -28.13 -2.54
C ASN A 388 -31.21 -27.41 -1.70
N ARG A 389 -30.23 -28.16 -1.17
CA ARG A 389 -29.14 -27.60 -0.37
C ARG A 389 -28.23 -26.69 -1.22
N PHE A 390 -27.99 -27.07 -2.48
CA PHE A 390 -27.23 -26.22 -3.41
C PHE A 390 -27.95 -24.88 -3.63
N VAL A 391 -29.25 -24.91 -3.90
CA VAL A 391 -30.06 -23.69 -4.07
C VAL A 391 -30.02 -22.82 -2.81
N GLU A 392 -30.22 -23.46 -1.64
CA GLU A 392 -30.20 -22.75 -0.34
C GLU A 392 -28.89 -22.01 -0.11
N LEU A 393 -27.74 -22.63 -0.41
CA LEU A 393 -26.43 -22.10 -0.02
C LEU A 393 -25.75 -21.24 -1.09
N SER A 394 -26.01 -21.45 -2.37
CA SER A 394 -25.27 -20.81 -3.46
C SER A 394 -25.96 -19.61 -4.08
N PHE A 395 -27.28 -19.60 -4.09
CA PHE A 395 -28.06 -18.60 -4.85
C PHE A 395 -28.41 -17.35 -4.01
N PRO A 396 -28.43 -16.18 -4.64
CA PRO A 396 -27.72 -15.72 -5.86
C PRO A 396 -26.44 -14.94 -5.52
N PHE A 397 -26.17 -14.72 -4.23
CA PHE A 397 -25.24 -13.68 -3.75
C PHE A 397 -23.80 -14.17 -3.57
N VAL A 398 -23.62 -15.49 -3.44
CA VAL A 398 -22.38 -16.07 -2.93
C VAL A 398 -21.54 -16.77 -3.98
N ASP A 399 -22.07 -17.01 -5.17
CA ASP A 399 -21.37 -17.67 -6.26
C ASP A 399 -21.74 -17.03 -7.62
N PRO A 400 -20.88 -16.16 -8.19
CA PRO A 400 -21.10 -15.59 -9.51
C PRO A 400 -21.25 -16.62 -10.63
N SER A 401 -20.73 -17.83 -10.43
CA SER A 401 -20.86 -18.95 -11.39
C SER A 401 -21.95 -19.94 -11.00
N TRP A 402 -22.82 -19.62 -10.04
CA TRP A 402 -23.83 -20.52 -9.51
C TRP A 402 -24.76 -21.10 -10.57
N GLN A 403 -25.20 -20.29 -11.54
CA GLN A 403 -26.09 -20.74 -12.60
C GLN A 403 -25.46 -21.84 -13.44
N GLN A 404 -24.19 -21.66 -13.80
CA GLN A 404 -23.46 -22.64 -14.58
C GLN A 404 -23.31 -23.96 -13.82
N ARG A 405 -22.91 -23.90 -12.54
CA ARG A 405 -22.79 -25.09 -11.68
C ARG A 405 -24.14 -25.74 -11.44
N PHE A 406 -25.18 -24.94 -11.18
CA PHE A 406 -26.52 -25.42 -10.94
C PHE A 406 -27.09 -26.12 -12.17
N TRP A 407 -26.95 -25.52 -13.36
CA TRP A 407 -27.33 -26.15 -14.62
C TRP A 407 -26.65 -27.50 -14.83
N GLU A 408 -25.34 -27.59 -14.61
CA GLU A 408 -24.60 -28.85 -14.71
C GLU A 408 -25.07 -29.89 -13.67
N LEU A 409 -25.35 -29.46 -12.43
CA LEU A 409 -25.92 -30.34 -11.38
C LEU A 409 -27.27 -30.89 -11.81
N LEU A 410 -28.17 -30.04 -12.32
CA LEU A 410 -29.49 -30.47 -12.80
C LEU A 410 -29.39 -31.49 -13.95
N GLN A 411 -28.53 -31.22 -14.93
CA GLN A 411 -28.26 -32.17 -16.01
C GLN A 411 -27.74 -33.52 -15.49
N ARG A 412 -26.86 -33.50 -14.48
CA ARG A 412 -26.32 -34.74 -13.88
C ARG A 412 -27.42 -35.51 -13.16
N VAL A 413 -28.27 -34.84 -12.41
CA VAL A 413 -29.39 -35.45 -11.68
C VAL A 413 -30.42 -36.02 -12.69
N GLU A 414 -30.80 -35.25 -13.71
CA GLU A 414 -31.69 -35.71 -14.79
C GLU A 414 -31.14 -36.95 -15.48
N ALA A 415 -29.86 -36.94 -15.88
CA ALA A 415 -29.20 -38.09 -16.52
C ALA A 415 -29.14 -39.33 -15.62
N ARG A 416 -29.06 -39.14 -14.31
CA ARG A 416 -29.01 -40.23 -13.35
C ARG A 416 -30.37 -40.87 -13.09
N LEU A 417 -31.43 -40.08 -13.13
CA LEU A 417 -32.78 -40.49 -12.77
C LEU A 417 -33.67 -40.78 -13.99
N SER A 418 -33.23 -40.41 -15.21
CA SER A 418 -33.96 -40.74 -16.43
C SER A 418 -33.80 -42.23 -16.81
N ASP A 419 -34.82 -42.81 -17.42
CA ASP A 419 -34.80 -44.20 -17.94
C ASP A 419 -33.94 -44.36 -19.21
N ALA A 420 -33.26 -43.31 -19.65
CA ALA A 420 -32.43 -43.37 -20.84
C ALA A 420 -31.12 -44.13 -20.58
N ASP A 421 -30.79 -45.11 -21.41
CA ASP A 421 -29.52 -45.83 -21.45
C ASP A 421 -28.36 -44.85 -21.71
N HIS A 422 -27.90 -44.13 -20.72
CA HIS A 422 -26.68 -43.31 -20.65
C HIS A 422 -26.20 -42.57 -21.92
N GLY A 423 -27.09 -42.33 -22.87
CA GLY A 423 -26.86 -41.53 -24.06
C GLY A 423 -26.96 -39.99 -23.74
N PRO A 424 -26.69 -39.13 -24.70
CA PRO A 424 -26.91 -37.68 -24.52
C PRO A 424 -28.40 -37.46 -24.21
N VAL A 425 -28.68 -37.14 -22.96
CA VAL A 425 -30.04 -36.87 -22.46
C VAL A 425 -30.51 -35.54 -23.04
N ALA A 426 -31.72 -35.57 -23.63
CA ALA A 426 -32.40 -34.30 -23.92
C ALA A 426 -32.74 -33.64 -22.58
N THR A 427 -31.98 -32.63 -22.22
CA THR A 427 -32.12 -31.97 -20.93
C THR A 427 -33.42 -31.17 -20.85
N MET A 428 -34.07 -31.20 -19.69
CA MET A 428 -35.22 -30.35 -19.38
C MET A 428 -34.85 -28.85 -19.43
N PHE A 429 -33.57 -28.52 -19.34
CA PHE A 429 -32.99 -27.19 -19.34
C PHE A 429 -31.96 -27.09 -20.45
N ALA A 430 -32.33 -26.47 -21.57
CA ALA A 430 -31.50 -26.41 -22.79
C ALA A 430 -30.29 -25.48 -22.62
N SER A 431 -30.41 -24.47 -21.77
CA SER A 431 -29.36 -23.49 -21.55
C SER A 431 -29.25 -23.06 -20.07
N VAL A 432 -28.15 -22.43 -19.75
CA VAL A 432 -27.89 -21.89 -18.41
C VAL A 432 -28.88 -20.78 -18.03
N ASP A 433 -29.43 -20.06 -19.02
CA ASP A 433 -30.38 -18.99 -18.76
C ASP A 433 -31.74 -19.49 -18.24
N GLU A 434 -32.08 -20.73 -18.55
CA GLU A 434 -33.36 -21.34 -18.12
C GLU A 434 -33.38 -21.70 -16.64
N VAL A 435 -32.20 -21.66 -15.95
CA VAL A 435 -32.07 -21.96 -14.53
C VAL A 435 -31.94 -20.70 -13.66
N SER A 436 -32.25 -19.52 -14.19
CA SER A 436 -32.15 -18.25 -13.46
C SER A 436 -33.01 -18.15 -12.20
N ASP A 437 -34.20 -18.77 -12.21
CA ASP A 437 -35.01 -19.02 -11.00
C ASP A 437 -34.65 -20.39 -10.43
N ALA A 438 -33.67 -20.41 -9.51
CA ALA A 438 -33.13 -21.65 -8.97
C ALA A 438 -34.20 -22.49 -8.26
N LYS A 439 -35.08 -21.87 -7.48
CA LYS A 439 -36.10 -22.59 -6.74
C LYS A 439 -37.15 -23.19 -7.66
N ALA A 440 -37.74 -22.39 -8.57
CA ALA A 440 -38.71 -22.90 -9.53
C ALA A 440 -38.11 -24.01 -10.40
N THR A 441 -36.84 -23.91 -10.77
CA THR A 441 -36.12 -24.89 -11.56
C THR A 441 -35.90 -26.18 -10.78
N ALA A 442 -35.49 -26.11 -9.52
CA ALA A 442 -35.38 -27.28 -8.63
C ALA A 442 -36.73 -27.97 -8.46
N ASP A 443 -37.79 -27.21 -8.16
CA ASP A 443 -39.16 -27.72 -8.01
C ASP A 443 -39.64 -28.41 -9.30
N LYS A 444 -39.32 -27.88 -10.49
CA LYS A 444 -39.65 -28.48 -11.79
C LYS A 444 -38.93 -29.83 -11.97
N LEU A 445 -37.62 -29.90 -11.68
CA LEU A 445 -36.87 -31.14 -11.77
C LEU A 445 -37.39 -32.19 -10.81
N LEU A 446 -37.56 -31.85 -9.53
CA LEU A 446 -37.99 -32.79 -8.49
C LEU A 446 -39.44 -33.27 -8.70
N SER A 447 -40.30 -32.43 -9.30
CA SER A 447 -41.63 -32.84 -9.69
C SER A 447 -41.61 -33.89 -10.85
N ALA A 448 -40.68 -33.75 -11.77
CA ALA A 448 -40.50 -34.68 -12.87
C ALA A 448 -39.86 -36.02 -12.41
N PHE A 449 -39.04 -36.00 -11.39
CA PHE A 449 -38.32 -37.13 -10.83
C PHE A 449 -38.55 -37.28 -9.32
N PRO A 450 -39.75 -37.65 -8.86
CA PRO A 450 -40.08 -37.76 -7.43
C PRO A 450 -39.24 -38.83 -6.68
N GLU A 451 -38.64 -39.76 -7.36
CA GLU A 451 -37.69 -40.74 -6.84
C GLU A 451 -36.38 -40.11 -6.34
N ALA A 452 -36.07 -38.88 -6.76
CA ALA A 452 -34.97 -38.09 -6.21
C ALA A 452 -35.00 -37.97 -4.69
N GLU A 453 -36.17 -37.97 -4.06
CA GLU A 453 -36.37 -37.99 -2.61
C GLU A 453 -35.92 -39.29 -1.92
N LYS A 454 -35.79 -40.38 -2.70
CA LYS A 454 -35.53 -41.73 -2.16
C LYS A 454 -34.16 -42.24 -2.48
N PHE A 455 -33.57 -41.80 -3.60
CA PHE A 455 -32.28 -42.27 -4.06
C PHE A 455 -31.15 -41.43 -3.49
N TYR A 456 -30.22 -42.06 -2.78
CA TYR A 456 -29.00 -41.48 -2.30
C TYR A 456 -28.00 -41.31 -3.44
N LEU A 457 -27.10 -40.34 -3.30
CA LEU A 457 -26.01 -40.15 -4.26
C LEU A 457 -25.16 -41.45 -4.36
N THR A 458 -24.83 -41.82 -5.57
CA THR A 458 -23.80 -42.86 -5.78
C THR A 458 -22.41 -42.29 -5.43
N ALA A 459 -21.46 -43.16 -5.06
CA ALA A 459 -20.08 -42.75 -4.83
C ALA A 459 -19.47 -42.00 -6.02
N GLN A 460 -19.88 -42.34 -7.25
CA GLN A 460 -19.47 -41.64 -8.46
C GLN A 460 -20.02 -40.22 -8.51
N ASP A 461 -21.27 -40.00 -8.10
CA ASP A 461 -21.91 -38.71 -8.13
C ASP A 461 -21.43 -37.80 -6.96
N VAL A 462 -21.08 -38.38 -5.82
CA VAL A 462 -20.36 -37.68 -4.75
C VAL A 462 -19.02 -37.13 -5.26
N ALA A 463 -18.19 -38.00 -5.88
CA ALA A 463 -16.92 -37.60 -6.45
C ALA A 463 -17.08 -36.52 -7.54
N TRP A 464 -18.09 -36.69 -8.39
CA TRP A 464 -18.41 -35.72 -9.44
C TRP A 464 -18.85 -34.34 -8.86
N PHE A 465 -19.70 -34.32 -7.84
CA PHE A 465 -20.14 -33.09 -7.19
C PHE A 465 -18.98 -32.35 -6.57
N VAL A 466 -18.07 -33.03 -5.86
CA VAL A 466 -16.84 -32.43 -5.33
C VAL A 466 -15.96 -31.87 -6.47
N ALA A 467 -15.87 -32.57 -7.60
CA ALA A 467 -15.16 -32.09 -8.78
C ALA A 467 -15.84 -30.85 -9.39
N LEU A 468 -17.18 -30.81 -9.44
CA LEU A 468 -17.95 -29.64 -9.87
C LEU A 468 -17.66 -28.42 -8.98
N CYS A 469 -17.57 -28.62 -7.67
CA CYS A 469 -17.20 -27.53 -6.74
C CYS A 469 -15.80 -26.97 -7.01
N ARG A 470 -14.87 -27.79 -7.53
CA ARG A 470 -13.50 -27.36 -7.91
C ARG A 470 -13.38 -26.85 -9.35
N LYS A 471 -14.36 -27.10 -10.21
CA LYS A 471 -14.31 -26.79 -11.65
C LYS A 471 -14.06 -25.31 -11.92
N TYR A 472 -14.70 -24.45 -11.14
CA TYR A 472 -14.46 -23.02 -11.14
C TYR A 472 -13.78 -22.68 -9.82
N PRO A 473 -12.56 -22.17 -9.82
CA PRO A 473 -11.80 -21.95 -8.58
C PRO A 473 -12.31 -20.78 -7.72
N LYS A 474 -13.47 -20.24 -8.03
CA LYS A 474 -14.17 -19.13 -7.36
C LYS A 474 -15.58 -19.52 -6.96
N PRO A 475 -16.25 -18.66 -6.22
CA PRO A 475 -16.55 -18.95 -4.83
C PRO A 475 -17.67 -19.97 -4.71
N MET A 476 -17.59 -20.78 -3.65
CA MET A 476 -18.69 -21.63 -3.20
C MET A 476 -19.30 -21.03 -1.92
N GLY A 477 -20.62 -21.08 -1.81
CA GLY A 477 -21.34 -20.65 -0.60
C GLY A 477 -21.30 -21.66 0.54
N PHE A 478 -20.45 -22.70 0.44
CA PHE A 478 -20.40 -23.80 1.39
C PHE A 478 -19.09 -24.58 1.31
N VAL A 479 -18.82 -25.37 2.32
CA VAL A 479 -17.73 -26.34 2.36
C VAL A 479 -18.28 -27.71 1.95
N PRO A 480 -17.87 -28.27 0.78
CA PRO A 480 -18.44 -29.52 0.27
C PRO A 480 -17.83 -30.75 0.94
N ARG A 481 -16.66 -30.63 1.59
CA ARG A 481 -15.94 -31.75 2.17
C ARG A 481 -15.01 -31.28 3.30
N LEU A 482 -14.90 -32.13 4.35
CA LEU A 482 -13.95 -31.97 5.44
C LEU A 482 -12.71 -32.85 5.17
N ASP A 483 -11.69 -32.24 4.61
CA ASP A 483 -10.42 -32.89 4.28
C ASP A 483 -9.23 -31.96 4.59
N ASP A 484 -8.03 -32.33 4.14
CA ASP A 484 -6.80 -31.54 4.30
C ASP A 484 -6.79 -30.21 3.51
N ASP A 485 -7.73 -30.05 2.57
CA ASP A 485 -7.95 -28.80 1.81
C ASP A 485 -8.98 -27.86 2.50
N LEU A 486 -9.30 -28.05 3.78
CA LEU A 486 -10.38 -27.35 4.46
C LEU A 486 -10.24 -25.83 4.44
N LEU A 487 -9.02 -25.30 4.63
CA LEU A 487 -8.76 -23.87 4.53
C LEU A 487 -9.07 -23.33 3.12
N ARG A 488 -8.75 -24.08 2.10
CA ARG A 488 -9.09 -23.74 0.71
C ARG A 488 -10.60 -23.74 0.49
N TRP A 489 -11.30 -24.76 0.95
CA TRP A 489 -12.74 -24.85 0.80
C TRP A 489 -13.47 -23.69 1.48
N TRP A 490 -13.10 -23.42 2.72
CA TRP A 490 -13.76 -22.37 3.50
C TRP A 490 -13.26 -20.97 3.14
N GLY A 491 -11.95 -20.79 2.97
CA GLY A 491 -11.31 -19.49 2.77
C GLY A 491 -11.40 -18.94 1.35
N GLN A 492 -11.72 -19.79 0.36
CA GLN A 492 -11.76 -19.37 -1.04
C GLN A 492 -12.92 -18.42 -1.28
N ASP A 493 -12.57 -17.14 -1.53
CA ASP A 493 -13.51 -16.07 -1.86
C ASP A 493 -14.77 -16.03 -0.97
N SER A 494 -14.57 -16.21 0.36
CA SER A 494 -15.63 -16.10 1.36
C SER A 494 -16.16 -14.66 1.55
N LEU A 495 -15.83 -13.76 0.63
CA LEU A 495 -16.22 -12.34 0.67
C LEU A 495 -17.59 -12.07 0.04
N TRP A 496 -18.06 -12.96 -0.82
CA TRP A 496 -19.32 -12.78 -1.54
C TRP A 496 -20.52 -12.75 -0.61
N GLN A 497 -20.41 -13.43 0.53
CA GLN A 497 -21.46 -13.46 1.54
C GLN A 497 -21.73 -12.08 2.16
N THR A 498 -20.81 -11.12 2.03
CA THR A 498 -21.05 -9.72 2.44
C THR A 498 -22.17 -9.05 1.65
N GLN A 499 -22.57 -9.64 0.52
CA GLN A 499 -23.70 -9.20 -0.31
C GLN A 499 -24.98 -10.00 -0.05
N ASP A 500 -24.96 -11.00 0.82
CA ASP A 500 -26.07 -11.88 1.08
C ASP A 500 -26.91 -11.42 2.30
N PRO A 501 -28.12 -10.91 2.08
CA PRO A 501 -28.95 -10.38 3.17
C PRO A 501 -29.46 -11.46 4.15
N ARG A 502 -29.27 -12.75 3.87
CA ARG A 502 -29.63 -13.85 4.76
C ARG A 502 -28.71 -13.94 5.98
N TYR A 503 -27.53 -13.35 5.91
CA TYR A 503 -26.52 -13.44 6.95
C TYR A 503 -26.26 -12.06 7.60
N THR A 504 -25.90 -12.13 8.89
CA THR A 504 -25.48 -10.96 9.65
C THR A 504 -24.01 -10.65 9.42
N ALA A 505 -23.58 -9.44 9.77
CA ALA A 505 -22.18 -9.04 9.66
C ALA A 505 -21.22 -9.90 10.52
N ASP A 506 -21.69 -10.50 11.62
CA ASP A 506 -20.87 -11.40 12.44
C ASP A 506 -20.56 -12.72 11.73
N GLN A 507 -21.44 -13.16 10.82
CA GLN A 507 -21.33 -14.44 10.12
C GLN A 507 -20.48 -14.40 8.86
N VAL A 508 -20.19 -13.21 8.34
CA VAL A 508 -19.51 -13.03 7.04
C VAL A 508 -18.08 -12.55 7.20
N ARG A 509 -17.21 -12.96 6.29
CA ARG A 509 -15.84 -12.48 6.24
C ARG A 509 -15.78 -11.09 5.61
N ILE A 510 -15.25 -10.11 6.32
CA ILE A 510 -15.17 -8.72 5.90
C ILE A 510 -13.71 -8.28 6.00
N ILE A 511 -13.13 -7.77 4.92
CA ILE A 511 -11.69 -7.49 4.79
C ILE A 511 -11.38 -6.02 4.48
N PRO A 512 -11.72 -5.08 5.35
CA PRO A 512 -11.31 -3.68 5.18
C PRO A 512 -9.83 -3.50 5.52
N GLY A 513 -9.25 -2.40 5.08
CA GLY A 513 -7.94 -1.96 5.58
C GLY A 513 -8.02 -1.55 7.05
N PRO A 514 -7.06 -1.96 7.89
CA PRO A 514 -7.15 -1.81 9.35
C PRO A 514 -7.18 -0.34 9.80
N MET A 515 -6.47 0.54 9.09
CA MET A 515 -6.44 1.97 9.38
C MET A 515 -7.53 2.72 8.60
N SER A 516 -7.74 2.40 7.34
CA SER A 516 -8.67 3.12 6.47
C SER A 516 -10.14 2.93 6.87
N VAL A 517 -10.50 1.84 7.55
CA VAL A 517 -11.86 1.64 8.09
C VAL A 517 -12.26 2.73 9.08
N ARG A 518 -11.31 3.33 9.80
CA ARG A 518 -11.55 4.46 10.72
C ARG A 518 -12.17 5.68 10.02
N GLY A 519 -11.89 5.85 8.73
CA GLY A 519 -12.42 6.93 7.91
C GLY A 519 -13.90 6.78 7.53
N ILE A 520 -14.48 5.60 7.72
CA ILE A 520 -15.89 5.34 7.42
C ILE A 520 -16.76 5.90 8.54
N LYS A 521 -17.50 6.97 8.29
CA LYS A 521 -18.37 7.64 9.28
C LYS A 521 -19.85 7.55 8.93
N SER A 522 -20.18 7.15 7.71
CA SER A 522 -21.53 7.02 7.21
C SER A 522 -21.64 5.88 6.19
N LYS A 523 -22.86 5.44 5.93
CA LYS A 523 -23.16 4.46 4.89
C LYS A 523 -24.11 5.03 3.85
N ASN A 524 -24.18 4.37 2.70
CA ASN A 524 -25.09 4.70 1.60
C ASN A 524 -24.91 6.11 1.03
N GLU A 525 -23.72 6.67 1.17
CA GLU A 525 -23.31 7.85 0.43
C GLU A 525 -23.06 7.44 -1.04
N PRO A 526 -23.59 8.17 -2.04
CA PRO A 526 -23.27 7.89 -3.43
C PRO A 526 -21.76 7.92 -3.67
N ILE A 527 -21.24 6.96 -4.43
CA ILE A 527 -19.79 6.88 -4.68
C ILE A 527 -19.22 8.16 -5.28
N ALA A 528 -19.98 8.84 -6.13
CA ALA A 528 -19.58 10.13 -6.70
C ALA A 528 -19.42 11.23 -5.65
N GLU A 529 -20.25 11.27 -4.62
CA GLU A 529 -20.16 12.21 -3.50
C GLU A 529 -19.02 11.85 -2.58
N LEU A 530 -18.85 10.55 -2.28
CA LEU A 530 -17.75 10.04 -1.46
C LEU A 530 -16.39 10.44 -2.08
N LEU A 531 -16.16 10.09 -3.34
CA LEU A 531 -14.92 10.47 -4.04
C LEU A 531 -14.80 11.99 -4.21
N GLY A 532 -15.94 12.67 -4.36
CA GLY A 532 -16.02 14.14 -4.43
C GLY A 532 -15.51 14.83 -3.18
N ARG A 533 -15.72 14.24 -1.98
CA ARG A 533 -15.17 14.78 -0.73
C ARG A 533 -13.64 14.67 -0.70
N PHE A 534 -13.09 13.53 -1.15
CA PHE A 534 -11.64 13.36 -1.26
C PHE A 534 -11.05 14.35 -2.26
N ASP A 535 -11.65 14.48 -3.44
CA ASP A 535 -11.19 15.39 -4.47
C ASP A 535 -11.31 16.89 -4.05
N ALA A 536 -12.34 17.23 -3.27
CA ALA A 536 -12.50 18.58 -2.72
C ALA A 536 -11.40 18.94 -1.72
N GLU A 537 -11.05 18.00 -0.84
CA GLU A 537 -9.96 18.20 0.13
C GLU A 537 -8.61 18.29 -0.56
N VAL A 538 -8.33 17.43 -1.53
CA VAL A 538 -7.12 17.53 -2.35
C VAL A 538 -7.02 18.91 -3.01
N ARG A 539 -8.12 19.42 -3.58
CA ARG A 539 -8.12 20.78 -4.17
C ARG A 539 -7.88 21.87 -3.12
N ALA A 540 -8.47 21.72 -1.94
CA ALA A 540 -8.32 22.70 -0.86
C ALA A 540 -6.86 22.76 -0.39
N GLN A 541 -6.24 21.62 -0.12
CA GLN A 541 -4.86 21.56 0.35
C GLN A 541 -3.86 22.00 -0.74
N VAL A 542 -4.09 21.63 -2.02
CA VAL A 542 -3.25 22.16 -3.12
C VAL A 542 -3.36 23.68 -3.22
N ALA A 543 -4.54 24.26 -2.98
CA ALA A 543 -4.73 25.70 -2.95
C ALA A 543 -4.01 26.35 -1.77
N GLU A 544 -4.04 25.71 -0.60
CA GLU A 544 -3.38 26.15 0.61
C GLU A 544 -1.85 26.17 0.43
N VAL A 545 -1.27 25.05 0.02
CA VAL A 545 0.17 24.94 -0.27
C VAL A 545 0.62 25.97 -1.32
N ALA A 546 -0.16 26.15 -2.39
CA ALA A 546 0.14 27.16 -3.40
C ALA A 546 0.03 28.61 -2.85
N SER A 547 -0.87 28.86 -1.89
CA SER A 547 -1.01 30.15 -1.22
C SER A 547 0.14 30.41 -0.26
N GLU A 548 0.53 29.42 0.51
CA GLU A 548 1.68 29.49 1.42
C GLU A 548 2.97 29.75 0.66
N GLU A 549 3.18 29.04 -0.46
CA GLU A 549 4.33 29.25 -1.32
C GLU A 549 4.34 30.66 -1.91
N LYS A 550 3.19 31.16 -2.39
CA LYS A 550 3.06 32.51 -2.88
C LYS A 550 3.33 33.56 -1.78
N GLU A 551 2.85 33.28 -0.57
CA GLU A 551 3.11 34.17 0.59
C GLU A 551 4.58 34.11 0.97
N ARG A 552 5.21 32.94 0.95
CA ARG A 552 6.64 32.77 1.17
C ARG A 552 7.46 33.56 0.16
N VAL A 553 7.17 33.40 -1.14
CA VAL A 553 7.84 34.18 -2.20
C VAL A 553 7.62 35.66 -2.03
N SER A 554 6.42 36.07 -1.63
CA SER A 554 6.12 37.49 -1.35
C SER A 554 6.91 38.02 -0.16
N ARG A 555 7.03 37.22 0.91
CA ARG A 555 7.86 37.56 2.08
C ARG A 555 9.34 37.68 1.71
N LEU A 556 9.85 36.74 0.91
CA LEU A 556 11.20 36.81 0.38
C LEU A 556 11.45 38.06 -0.45
N ALA A 557 10.51 38.41 -1.32
CA ALA A 557 10.60 39.61 -2.17
C ALA A 557 10.45 40.93 -1.39
N SER A 558 9.80 40.90 -0.24
CA SER A 558 9.54 42.07 0.61
C SER A 558 10.39 42.13 1.88
N ALA A 559 11.29 41.18 2.09
CA ALA A 559 12.15 41.13 3.27
C ALA A 559 13.04 42.38 3.33
N GLU A 560 12.94 43.12 4.42
CA GLU A 560 13.70 44.37 4.63
C GLU A 560 15.14 44.09 5.11
N ASN A 561 15.39 42.89 5.61
CA ASN A 561 16.68 42.45 6.12
C ASN A 561 16.92 40.95 5.88
N ASP A 562 18.17 40.54 6.06
CA ASP A 562 18.60 39.17 5.78
C ASP A 562 18.02 38.16 6.79
N GLU A 563 17.70 38.58 8.00
CA GLU A 563 17.06 37.76 9.01
C GLU A 563 15.64 37.33 8.58
N GLU A 564 14.84 38.30 8.10
CA GLU A 564 13.51 38.00 7.56
C GLU A 564 13.58 37.09 6.32
N LEU A 565 14.60 37.32 5.46
CA LEU A 565 14.85 36.49 4.29
C LEU A 565 15.12 35.02 4.68
N LEU A 566 16.01 34.81 5.63
CA LEU A 566 16.35 33.44 6.09
C LEU A 566 15.19 32.74 6.80
N ARG A 567 14.42 33.46 7.60
CA ARG A 567 13.24 32.90 8.27
C ARG A 567 12.13 32.48 7.31
N ALA A 568 12.13 33.03 6.09
CA ALA A 568 11.15 32.69 5.06
C ALA A 568 11.53 31.44 4.23
N VAL A 569 12.71 30.87 4.40
CA VAL A 569 13.12 29.67 3.66
C VAL A 569 12.79 28.38 4.41
N PRO A 570 12.41 27.30 3.69
CA PRO A 570 12.01 26.04 4.29
C PRO A 570 13.05 25.42 5.23
N PHE A 571 14.34 25.53 4.89
CA PHE A 571 15.42 25.02 5.73
C PHE A 571 15.41 25.65 7.14
N ILE A 572 15.23 26.95 7.23
CA ILE A 572 15.18 27.64 8.53
C ILE A 572 13.87 27.34 9.27
N SER A 573 12.76 27.21 8.54
CA SER A 573 11.49 26.76 9.13
C SER A 573 11.62 25.33 9.69
N TRP A 574 12.30 24.45 8.97
CA TRP A 574 12.58 23.09 9.42
C TRP A 574 13.49 23.08 10.66
N MET A 575 14.57 23.88 10.67
CA MET A 575 15.42 24.03 11.84
C MET A 575 14.66 24.65 13.03
N GLY A 576 13.77 25.62 12.77
CA GLY A 576 12.90 26.19 13.79
C GLY A 576 11.95 25.17 14.39
N HIS A 577 11.38 24.30 13.55
CA HIS A 577 10.50 23.21 14.00
C HIS A 577 11.23 22.17 14.87
N LEU A 578 12.47 21.83 14.51
CA LEU A 578 13.33 20.98 15.35
C LEU A 578 13.64 21.61 16.71
N ILE A 579 13.84 22.92 16.74
CA ILE A 579 14.13 23.68 17.95
C ILE A 579 12.88 23.83 18.83
N ASP A 580 11.74 24.08 18.22
CA ASP A 580 10.46 24.26 18.91
C ASP A 580 9.86 22.92 19.41
N ASN A 581 10.38 21.77 18.97
CA ASN A 581 9.92 20.47 19.40
C ASN A 581 10.59 20.05 20.73
N PRO A 582 9.82 19.94 21.84
CA PRO A 582 10.39 19.60 23.15
C PRO A 582 11.14 18.25 23.16
N ALA A 583 10.78 17.33 22.26
CA ALA A 583 11.49 16.04 22.14
C ALA A 583 12.93 16.20 21.62
N ASN A 584 13.23 17.31 20.96
CA ASN A 584 14.57 17.57 20.42
C ASN A 584 15.48 18.35 21.37
N LEU A 585 14.98 18.75 22.55
CA LEU A 585 15.76 19.37 23.63
C LEU A 585 16.47 20.70 23.25
N LEU A 586 16.08 21.34 22.16
CA LEU A 586 16.66 22.61 21.71
C LEU A 586 15.70 23.74 22.00
N ASP A 587 16.16 24.74 22.75
CA ASP A 587 15.41 25.97 23.01
C ASP A 587 15.59 26.95 21.84
N ARG A 588 14.54 27.74 21.58
CA ARG A 588 14.54 28.76 20.53
C ARG A 588 15.63 29.81 20.72
N ASP A 589 15.95 30.15 21.96
CA ASP A 589 17.02 31.09 22.32
C ASP A 589 18.45 30.51 22.11
N ALA A 590 18.53 29.20 21.79
CA ALA A 590 19.78 28.54 21.49
C ALA A 590 20.26 28.74 20.05
N VAL A 591 19.47 29.41 19.20
CA VAL A 591 19.83 29.61 17.79
C VAL A 591 20.11 31.10 17.54
N ASP A 592 21.27 31.37 16.96
CA ASP A 592 21.72 32.69 16.56
C ASP A 592 22.14 32.68 15.09
N ILE A 593 21.84 33.76 14.36
CA ILE A 593 22.18 33.89 12.95
C ILE A 593 22.92 35.21 12.78
N GLU A 594 24.18 35.14 12.38
CA GLU A 594 24.98 36.32 12.00
C GLU A 594 25.10 36.39 10.48
N PHE A 595 24.86 37.58 9.93
CA PHE A 595 24.96 37.86 8.51
C PHE A 595 26.28 38.56 8.18
N ASP A 596 26.87 38.19 7.05
CA ASP A 596 28.14 38.73 6.58
C ASP A 596 28.19 38.81 5.05
N GLU A 597 29.17 39.47 4.52
CA GLU A 597 29.48 39.54 3.11
C GLU A 597 30.95 39.13 2.90
N VAL A 598 31.14 38.00 2.28
CA VAL A 598 32.49 37.48 2.01
C VAL A 598 32.68 37.42 0.48
N ASP A 599 33.71 38.09 0.00
CA ASP A 599 34.06 38.14 -1.44
C ASP A 599 32.91 38.62 -2.35
N GLY A 600 32.07 39.56 -1.87
CA GLY A 600 30.91 40.05 -2.61
C GLY A 600 29.71 39.09 -2.66
N LYS A 601 29.74 38.02 -1.90
CA LYS A 601 28.62 37.10 -1.73
C LYS A 601 28.00 37.30 -0.35
N ARG A 602 26.68 37.39 -0.29
CA ARG A 602 25.93 37.41 0.98
C ARG A 602 26.05 36.04 1.62
N THR A 603 26.45 36.01 2.86
CA THR A 603 26.63 34.79 3.65
C THR A 603 25.94 34.94 5.00
N ALA A 604 25.65 33.85 5.65
CA ALA A 604 25.23 33.85 7.03
C ALA A 604 25.94 32.71 7.78
N THR A 605 26.02 32.88 9.10
CA THR A 605 26.52 31.86 10.00
C THR A 605 25.42 31.53 10.99
N LEU A 606 24.90 30.30 10.92
CA LEU A 606 23.93 29.73 11.85
C LEU A 606 24.69 29.14 13.03
N ARG A 607 24.38 29.57 14.25
CA ARG A 607 24.95 29.02 15.49
C ARG A 607 23.85 28.38 16.31
N ILE A 608 24.06 27.12 16.69
CA ILE A 608 23.18 26.39 17.59
C ILE A 608 23.93 26.17 18.89
N LYS A 609 23.46 26.81 19.97
CA LYS A 609 24.05 26.67 21.30
C LYS A 609 23.48 25.44 21.99
N LEU A 610 24.35 24.56 22.42
CA LEU A 610 23.99 23.34 23.15
C LEU A 610 24.22 23.48 24.66
N ASP A 611 24.64 24.66 25.13
CA ASP A 611 24.97 24.93 26.52
C ASP A 611 23.81 24.64 27.48
N THR A 612 22.59 25.04 27.11
CA THR A 612 21.38 24.80 27.90
C THR A 612 21.08 23.30 28.06
N TYR A 613 21.36 22.50 27.05
CA TYR A 613 21.18 21.05 27.12
C TYR A 613 22.21 20.40 28.06
N TRP A 614 23.48 20.85 27.99
CA TRP A 614 24.54 20.27 28.80
C TRP A 614 24.44 20.66 30.29
N ASP A 615 23.88 21.83 30.58
CA ASP A 615 23.67 22.30 31.96
C ASP A 615 22.50 21.53 32.65
N ASP A 616 21.53 21.03 31.90
CA ASP A 616 20.43 20.22 32.42
C ASP A 616 20.64 18.70 32.25
N ALA A 617 21.73 18.30 31.58
CA ALA A 617 22.02 16.91 31.33
C ALA A 617 22.54 16.19 32.60
N PRO A 618 22.29 14.88 32.76
CA PRO A 618 22.88 14.08 33.81
C PRO A 618 24.41 14.25 33.84
N ASP A 619 25.01 14.27 35.03
CA ASP A 619 26.47 14.46 35.26
C ASP A 619 27.33 13.55 34.36
N SER A 620 26.86 12.36 34.03
CA SER A 620 27.52 11.41 33.12
C SER A 620 27.67 11.95 31.69
N VAL A 621 26.68 12.69 31.20
CA VAL A 621 26.69 13.31 29.86
C VAL A 621 27.51 14.60 29.86
N ALA A 622 27.43 15.38 30.91
CA ALA A 622 28.23 16.58 31.09
C ALA A 622 29.74 16.29 31.20
N GLN A 623 30.12 15.07 31.58
CA GLN A 623 31.53 14.60 31.67
C GLN A 623 32.03 14.03 30.35
N ALA A 624 31.17 13.77 29.36
CA ALA A 624 31.63 13.38 28.03
C ALA A 624 32.45 14.54 27.46
N SER A 625 33.73 14.29 27.16
CA SER A 625 34.65 15.32 26.69
C SER A 625 34.33 15.91 25.29
N PHE A 626 33.25 15.55 24.70
CA PHE A 626 32.60 16.22 23.59
C PHE A 626 31.65 17.31 24.07
N ALA A 627 32.16 18.28 24.75
CA ALA A 627 31.39 19.49 24.91
C ALA A 627 31.51 20.35 23.66
N VAL A 628 30.92 19.89 22.53
CA VAL A 628 30.56 20.80 21.48
C VAL A 628 29.40 21.61 22.05
N ARG A 629 29.73 22.75 22.61
CA ARG A 629 28.73 23.65 23.22
C ARG A 629 28.00 24.50 22.18
N GLU A 630 28.50 24.51 20.96
CA GLU A 630 27.96 25.27 19.86
C GLU A 630 28.25 24.58 18.53
N LEU A 631 27.24 24.48 17.70
CA LEU A 631 27.38 24.05 16.29
C LEU A 631 27.29 25.28 15.41
N THR A 632 28.24 25.46 14.50
CA THR A 632 28.27 26.58 13.56
C THR A 632 28.20 26.09 12.14
N PHE A 633 27.23 26.59 11.38
CA PHE A 633 27.01 26.28 9.99
C PHE A 633 27.14 27.55 9.14
N PRO A 634 28.15 27.68 8.27
CA PRO A 634 28.22 28.76 7.30
C PRO A 634 27.21 28.52 6.18
N LEU A 635 26.41 29.50 5.86
CA LEU A 635 25.40 29.48 4.82
C LEU A 635 25.75 30.41 3.68
N LEU A 636 25.54 30.01 2.44
CA LEU A 636 25.58 30.84 1.25
C LEU A 636 24.16 31.36 0.94
N LEU A 637 24.00 32.66 0.92
CA LEU A 637 22.78 33.33 0.50
C LEU A 637 22.99 33.75 -0.97
N THR A 638 22.78 32.84 -1.89
CA THR A 638 22.96 33.05 -3.33
C THR A 638 21.74 33.74 -3.94
N ASP A 639 21.86 34.16 -5.21
CA ASP A 639 20.76 34.74 -6.00
C ASP A 639 19.56 33.77 -6.09
N ALA A 640 19.78 32.46 -5.84
CA ALA A 640 18.71 31.47 -5.74
C ALA A 640 17.67 31.78 -4.66
N LEU A 641 18.00 32.51 -3.61
CA LEU A 641 17.03 32.99 -2.61
C LEU A 641 16.05 34.01 -3.19
N ALA A 642 16.50 34.85 -4.11
CA ALA A 642 15.63 35.81 -4.80
C ALA A 642 14.58 35.10 -5.68
N ASP A 643 14.90 33.90 -6.18
CA ASP A 643 14.02 33.07 -6.96
C ASP A 643 13.27 32.00 -6.13
N GLY A 644 13.30 32.10 -4.79
CA GLY A 644 12.63 31.15 -3.90
C GLY A 644 13.43 29.91 -3.55
N GLY A 645 14.73 29.90 -3.82
CA GLY A 645 15.64 28.79 -3.50
C GLY A 645 15.94 28.69 -1.99
N VAL A 646 16.51 27.55 -1.58
CA VAL A 646 16.91 27.26 -0.21
C VAL A 646 18.36 27.70 0.01
N PRO A 647 18.73 28.30 1.18
CA PRO A 647 20.11 28.59 1.50
C PRO A 647 20.92 27.28 1.52
N VAL A 648 22.10 27.32 0.94
CA VAL A 648 22.99 26.14 0.88
C VAL A 648 24.07 26.30 1.93
N ILE A 649 24.46 25.20 2.57
CA ILE A 649 25.61 25.21 3.47
C ILE A 649 26.87 25.52 2.63
N ASP A 650 27.65 26.48 3.09
CA ASP A 650 28.91 26.83 2.44
C ASP A 650 29.96 25.74 2.70
N GLN A 651 30.05 24.83 1.75
CA GLN A 651 30.96 23.68 1.83
C GLN A 651 32.44 24.08 1.91
N GLU A 652 32.80 25.24 1.38
CA GLU A 652 34.18 25.73 1.46
C GLU A 652 34.55 26.26 2.84
N ARG A 653 33.58 26.83 3.55
CA ARG A 653 33.79 27.41 4.89
C ARG A 653 33.45 26.46 6.03
N LEU A 654 32.65 25.43 5.81
CA LEU A 654 32.21 24.48 6.85
C LEU A 654 33.39 23.78 7.55
N PRO A 655 34.40 23.28 6.83
CA PRO A 655 35.57 22.63 7.45
C PRO A 655 36.29 23.57 8.42
N ASP A 656 36.50 24.81 8.04
CA ASP A 656 37.19 25.79 8.89
C ASP A 656 36.37 26.14 10.14
N ALA A 657 35.06 26.29 10.01
CA ALA A 657 34.14 26.56 11.11
C ALA A 657 34.13 25.40 12.12
N MET A 658 34.01 24.17 11.66
CA MET A 658 34.05 22.97 12.50
C MET A 658 35.42 22.81 13.18
N PHE A 659 36.48 23.07 12.45
CA PHE A 659 37.84 23.00 12.98
C PHE A 659 38.07 24.04 14.06
N ALA A 660 37.60 25.27 13.90
CA ALA A 660 37.71 26.33 14.89
C ALA A 660 36.98 25.98 16.22
N GLN A 661 35.81 25.36 16.08
CA GLN A 661 35.04 24.89 17.27
C GLN A 661 35.79 23.82 18.04
N LEU A 662 36.31 22.81 17.35
CA LEU A 662 37.08 21.73 17.98
C LEU A 662 38.37 22.24 18.58
N ALA A 663 39.02 23.21 17.95
CA ALA A 663 40.22 23.87 18.49
C ALA A 663 39.88 24.68 19.76
N GLY A 664 38.72 25.33 19.83
CA GLY A 664 38.23 26.03 21.01
C GLY A 664 37.94 25.10 22.20
N THR A 665 37.59 23.86 21.95
CA THR A 665 37.34 22.82 22.96
C THR A 665 38.63 22.08 23.41
N ALA A 666 39.74 22.25 22.71
CA ALA A 666 41.01 21.58 22.95
C ALA A 666 41.67 21.89 24.30
N GLY A 667 41.06 22.71 25.17
CA GLY A 667 41.50 22.93 26.56
C GLY A 667 41.12 21.80 27.54
N VAL A 668 40.33 20.83 27.12
CA VAL A 668 39.82 19.74 27.97
C VAL A 668 40.35 18.41 27.46
N GLY A 669 41.52 18.04 27.92
CA GLY A 669 42.17 16.75 27.65
C GLY A 669 42.99 16.73 26.36
N ASN A 670 44.23 16.32 26.46
CA ASN A 670 45.29 16.00 25.51
C ASN A 670 45.02 16.01 23.98
N THR A 671 44.43 17.05 23.45
CA THR A 671 44.16 17.18 22.01
C THR A 671 45.14 18.17 21.39
N ALA A 672 45.90 17.76 20.38
CA ALA A 672 46.70 18.64 19.56
C ALA A 672 45.95 18.86 18.22
N VAL A 673 45.55 20.09 17.94
CA VAL A 673 44.95 20.47 16.66
C VAL A 673 46.00 21.20 15.84
N THR A 674 46.36 20.61 14.71
CA THR A 674 47.31 21.23 13.77
C THR A 674 46.77 21.04 12.36
N GLY A 675 45.96 21.93 11.84
CA GLY A 675 45.48 21.82 10.49
C GLY A 675 44.54 22.96 10.07
N GLU A 676 44.35 23.16 8.80
CA GLU A 676 43.56 24.26 8.23
C GLU A 676 42.18 23.80 7.73
N LYS A 677 42.01 22.53 7.42
CA LYS A 677 40.74 21.98 6.88
C LYS A 677 40.42 20.62 7.48
N ILE A 678 39.15 20.41 7.78
CA ILE A 678 38.59 19.12 8.14
C ILE A 678 38.19 18.42 6.85
N THR A 679 38.74 17.26 6.60
CA THR A 679 38.48 16.47 5.37
C THR A 679 37.57 15.29 5.60
N ASP A 680 37.56 14.78 6.82
CA ASP A 680 36.77 13.59 7.19
C ASP A 680 36.01 13.82 8.50
N LEU A 681 34.89 13.13 8.64
CA LEU A 681 34.12 13.14 9.87
C LEU A 681 34.85 12.39 11.01
N PRO A 682 34.53 12.73 12.26
CA PRO A 682 35.04 11.97 13.41
C PRO A 682 34.62 10.50 13.26
N THR A 683 35.59 9.62 13.30
CA THR A 683 35.37 8.16 13.37
C THR A 683 35.66 7.64 14.74
N ILE A 684 34.80 6.78 15.28
CA ILE A 684 35.05 6.08 16.53
C ILE A 684 35.95 4.90 16.22
N GLU A 685 37.22 4.97 16.69
CA GLU A 685 38.23 3.93 16.40
C GLU A 685 38.17 2.76 17.38
N SER A 686 37.73 2.99 18.60
CA SER A 686 37.63 1.92 19.61
C SER A 686 36.63 2.28 20.70
N SER A 687 36.03 1.26 21.31
CA SER A 687 35.24 1.37 22.51
C SER A 687 35.65 0.30 23.50
N GLU A 688 36.03 0.68 24.72
CA GLU A 688 36.32 -0.24 25.80
C GLU A 688 35.40 0.05 26.98
N ARG A 689 34.85 -1.00 27.59
CA ARG A 689 34.06 -0.89 28.82
C ARG A 689 34.92 -1.18 30.04
N SER A 690 34.84 -0.29 31.01
CA SER A 690 35.40 -0.54 32.33
C SER A 690 34.54 -1.51 33.16
N GLU A 691 35.08 -2.07 34.22
CA GLU A 691 34.35 -2.93 35.18
C GLU A 691 33.20 -2.18 35.88
N SER A 692 33.22 -0.84 35.90
CA SER A 692 32.16 0.03 36.42
C SER A 692 31.01 0.26 35.43
N GLY A 693 31.13 -0.21 34.18
CA GLY A 693 30.14 -0.02 33.13
C GLY A 693 30.29 1.28 32.31
N GLU A 694 31.30 2.10 32.65
CA GLU A 694 31.66 3.26 31.84
C GLU A 694 32.35 2.83 30.55
N ALA A 695 32.01 3.48 29.44
CA ALA A 695 32.62 3.21 28.16
C ALA A 695 33.62 4.31 27.80
N HIS A 696 34.79 3.88 27.34
CA HIS A 696 35.79 4.77 26.77
C HIS A 696 35.70 4.73 25.25
N TYR A 697 35.66 5.87 24.62
CA TYR A 697 35.60 6.03 23.19
C TYR A 697 36.83 6.80 22.71
N SER A 698 37.48 6.29 21.68
CA SER A 698 38.53 7.01 20.97
C SER A 698 37.99 7.42 19.59
N PHE A 699 38.24 8.65 19.20
CA PHE A 699 37.85 9.16 17.90
C PHE A 699 39.03 9.88 17.23
N THR A 700 38.99 9.91 15.91
CA THR A 700 39.95 10.66 15.09
C THR A 700 39.21 11.61 14.17
N LEU A 701 39.68 12.83 14.13
CA LEU A 701 39.23 13.85 13.16
C LEU A 701 40.41 14.14 12.24
N SER A 702 40.25 13.98 10.93
CA SER A 702 41.31 14.21 9.98
C SER A 702 41.17 15.61 9.36
N ALA A 703 42.28 16.30 9.22
CA ALA A 703 42.37 17.58 8.52
C ALA A 703 43.35 17.49 7.35
N ASP A 704 43.02 18.08 6.21
CA ASP A 704 43.89 18.13 5.04
C ASP A 704 44.69 19.44 5.02
N LEU A 705 45.98 19.31 5.05
CA LEU A 705 46.96 20.43 4.99
C LEU A 705 47.65 20.51 3.63
N GLY A 706 47.04 20.02 2.57
CA GLY A 706 47.66 19.93 1.27
C GLY A 706 48.47 18.64 1.09
N ALA A 707 49.75 18.67 1.28
CA ALA A 707 50.61 17.46 1.18
C ALA A 707 50.65 16.60 2.44
N ASP A 708 50.22 17.14 3.59
CA ASP A 708 50.24 16.49 4.87
C ASP A 708 48.88 16.31 5.45
N HIS A 709 48.55 15.07 5.84
CA HIS A 709 47.35 14.78 6.63
C HIS A 709 47.63 14.97 8.11
N THR A 710 46.77 15.76 8.76
CA THR A 710 46.81 15.91 10.23
C THR A 710 45.53 15.31 10.82
N SER A 711 45.65 14.55 11.86
CA SER A 711 44.55 13.99 12.60
C SER A 711 44.47 14.52 14.02
N VAL A 712 43.28 14.77 14.50
CA VAL A 712 42.97 15.08 15.89
C VAL A 712 42.40 13.84 16.53
N THR A 713 43.03 13.34 17.58
CA THR A 713 42.53 12.20 18.35
C THR A 713 42.04 12.66 19.71
N GLY A 714 40.93 12.17 20.13
CA GLY A 714 40.33 12.46 21.42
C GLY A 714 39.78 11.21 22.08
N THR A 715 39.50 11.31 23.36
CA THR A 715 38.84 10.26 24.12
C THR A 715 37.64 10.83 24.85
N ALA A 716 36.54 10.12 24.83
CA ALA A 716 35.35 10.44 25.60
C ALA A 716 35.04 9.31 26.60
N LEU A 717 34.56 9.70 27.77
CA LEU A 717 34.14 8.79 28.83
C LEU A 717 32.62 8.91 28.98
N GLY A 718 31.90 7.78 28.91
CA GLY A 718 30.47 7.77 29.12
C GLY A 718 29.89 6.36 29.11
N SER A 719 28.62 6.22 29.47
CA SER A 719 27.89 4.95 29.28
C SER A 719 27.42 4.82 27.84
N GLN A 720 27.12 3.61 27.39
CA GLN A 720 26.64 3.38 26.04
C GLN A 720 25.28 4.10 25.76
N SER A 721 24.51 4.38 26.81
CA SER A 721 23.31 5.21 26.76
C SER A 721 23.60 6.70 26.58
N ASP A 722 24.76 7.16 27.03
CA ASP A 722 25.15 8.57 26.98
C ASP A 722 25.62 9.00 25.58
N LEU A 723 26.02 8.06 24.75
CA LEU A 723 26.38 8.29 23.34
C LEU A 723 25.18 8.34 22.40
N ILE A 724 24.08 7.72 22.77
CA ILE A 724 22.83 7.78 21.99
C ILE A 724 22.22 9.19 22.06
N VAL A 725 22.45 9.90 23.16
CA VAL A 725 21.90 11.24 23.36
C VAL A 725 22.52 12.30 22.42
N PRO A 726 23.84 12.35 22.22
CA PRO A 726 24.42 13.20 21.17
C PRO A 726 23.96 12.85 19.76
N ASP A 727 23.79 11.57 19.45
CA ASP A 727 23.25 11.14 18.17
C ASP A 727 21.80 11.55 17.99
N ALA A 728 20.96 11.48 19.00
CA ALA A 728 19.58 11.95 18.97
C ALA A 728 19.49 13.48 18.80
N LEU A 729 20.44 14.23 19.36
CA LEU A 729 20.53 15.69 19.20
C LEU A 729 21.12 16.12 17.87
N LEU A 730 22.13 15.39 17.40
CA LEU A 730 22.84 15.69 16.16
C LEU A 730 22.20 14.96 14.97
N GLY A 731 21.44 13.90 15.23
CA GLY A 731 20.77 13.10 14.20
C GLY A 731 20.05 13.93 13.15
N PRO A 732 19.23 14.91 13.54
CA PRO A 732 18.57 15.79 12.59
C PRO A 732 19.50 16.69 11.78
N CYS A 733 20.69 17.01 12.33
CA CYS A 733 21.69 17.86 11.68
C CYS A 733 22.68 17.05 10.83
N TRP A 734 22.85 15.76 11.12
CA TRP A 734 23.79 14.90 10.41
C TRP A 734 23.58 14.86 8.90
N PRO A 735 22.37 14.72 8.37
CA PRO A 735 22.17 14.74 6.92
C PRO A 735 22.71 16.00 6.25
N ALA A 736 22.50 17.18 6.86
CA ALA A 736 23.03 18.44 6.37
C ALA A 736 24.56 18.51 6.46
N ILE A 737 25.13 18.01 7.54
CA ILE A 737 26.59 17.96 7.75
C ILE A 737 27.23 16.98 6.75
N TYR A 738 26.64 15.80 6.54
CA TYR A 738 27.15 14.82 5.59
C TYR A 738 27.01 15.29 4.15
N ALA A 739 25.88 15.89 3.79
CA ALA A 739 25.68 16.48 2.46
C ALA A 739 26.71 17.59 2.17
N ALA A 740 27.00 18.43 3.18
CA ALA A 740 28.01 19.49 3.08
C ALA A 740 29.43 18.95 2.95
N LEU A 741 29.75 17.82 3.56
CA LEU A 741 31.05 17.19 3.52
C LEU A 741 31.23 16.25 2.30
N GLY A 742 30.19 16.03 1.50
CA GLY A 742 30.21 15.14 0.33
C GLY A 742 30.42 13.65 0.67
N SER A 743 30.16 13.26 1.91
CA SER A 743 30.26 11.89 2.40
C SER A 743 28.87 11.26 2.49
N ALA A 744 28.72 10.01 2.06
CA ALA A 744 27.48 9.28 2.28
C ALA A 744 27.28 9.04 3.80
N PRO A 745 26.08 9.16 4.33
CA PRO A 745 25.83 8.87 5.73
C PRO A 745 26.18 7.41 6.03
N VAL A 746 27.06 7.20 6.99
CA VAL A 746 27.30 5.86 7.53
C VAL A 746 26.15 5.58 8.48
N SER A 747 25.31 4.61 8.13
CA SER A 747 24.29 4.12 9.06
C SER A 747 24.96 3.38 10.21
N TYR A 748 24.67 3.79 11.42
CA TYR A 748 25.02 3.06 12.63
C TYR A 748 23.98 2.00 13.00
#